data_26c861e719d127ac0435a5f849af7f81
#
_entry.id   26c861e719d127ac0435a5f849af7f81
#
_cell.length_a   1.000
_cell.length_b   1.000
_cell.length_c   1.000
_cell.angle_alpha   90.00
_cell.angle_beta   90.00
_cell.angle_gamma   90.00
#
_symmetry.space_group_name_H-M   'P 1'
#
loop_
_entity.id
_entity.type
_entity.pdbx_description
1 polymer ?
#
loop_
_entity_poly.entity_id
_entity_poly.type
_entity_poly.pdbx_seq_one_letter_code
_entity_poly.pdbx_strand_id
1 'polypeptide(L)'
;MSLLARRLGLATWLTASLTAFGHESTPVSVVDAPTAASSPTLRPLGRPRIGLVLSGGGARGLAHVGVLKMLERERIPIDVIAGTSMGAIIGGLYASGMDAERLEKELLAVKWDEVFASRVDRPLLSQRRKEEDFELSPVLEFGMRDGELRAPLGALSGRGLESLLRRYTLPVRGVRDFSQLAIPFRAVATNMETGQPVILGSGDLALALRSSMSVPGVFAPTEAEGRILGDGGLVDNLPVDVARAMGADIVIAVNIGTPLSGRDALSSVTGLTAQMLSILTEQNVARSLALLKPRDVLIAPPLGALTSGDFNQTRELIDQGEAGVRPQLAKLAALSLPPSAYAQWQAAHRQPEAEPAQVSFIRFQGSELTNPQRFANELESTTGAPFDQKKAERDARRLAASGDYARADFRLVNTPDGDGLVFDLEDKPWGPNYFRVGIDLFTDFQGDSAFNLKLNHDRRWLDENGTEWRNFVQIGETPKLYTELYHPLKWTLGWSSDWFVSGYASIERRRVTVYDADSADELGRFSRTTGRFGIDIGQPWGKFGEFRLGVSHVVLHNSPDLLAAAYPGPGNSQTVQETGARFKVIIDQLDYVNFPLSGYRVDGETVIGSRTVTGGSGRNGFARFELEGTGAVTWGRYTLNAYLSAESAGGAGLSTDLGRYSYNLGGFHRLSGYRFNQLAGNNVLFGRLEGYRRLEYVPLLTRGLFVGGTLEAGNAWTRKQDVSLSDLRTGSSLFVGADTSVGPLYFGVTYAPRGHSGVYLFLGRP
;
A
#
# COMPACT_ATOMS: atom_id res chain seq x y z
N MET A 1 -9.78 22.88 -51.26
CA MET A 1 -9.44 23.96 -50.31
C MET A 1 -10.50 24.00 -49.18
N SER A 2 -10.46 23.17 -48.17
CA SER A 2 -11.27 23.31 -46.92
C SER A 2 -11.02 22.22 -45.89
N LEU A 3 -9.77 21.76 -45.72
CA LEU A 3 -9.44 20.76 -44.68
C LEU A 3 -8.10 21.03 -43.95
N LEU A 4 -7.51 22.23 -44.14
CA LEU A 4 -6.23 22.61 -43.51
C LEU A 4 -6.36 23.69 -42.41
N ALA A 5 -7.57 24.16 -42.10
CA ALA A 5 -7.81 25.28 -41.17
C ALA A 5 -8.27 24.88 -39.75
N ARG A 6 -8.32 23.57 -39.41
CA ARG A 6 -8.76 23.10 -38.07
C ARG A 6 -7.68 22.42 -37.21
N ARG A 7 -6.40 22.44 -37.61
CA ARG A 7 -5.29 21.85 -36.86
C ARG A 7 -4.28 22.83 -36.26
N LEU A 8 -4.57 24.13 -36.27
CA LEU A 8 -3.71 25.17 -35.70
C LEU A 8 -4.32 25.89 -34.48
N GLY A 9 -5.40 25.39 -33.91
CA GLY A 9 -6.07 26.00 -32.76
C GLY A 9 -5.70 25.44 -31.38
N LEU A 10 -4.80 24.47 -31.29
CA LEU A 10 -4.46 23.81 -29.98
C LEU A 10 -3.01 24.10 -29.50
N ALA A 11 -2.24 24.89 -30.23
CA ALA A 11 -0.84 25.19 -29.85
C ALA A 11 -0.63 26.61 -29.30
N THR A 12 -1.66 27.43 -29.15
CA THR A 12 -1.55 28.84 -28.71
C THR A 12 -2.14 29.12 -27.33
N TRP A 13 -2.48 28.09 -26.54
CA TRP A 13 -2.97 28.27 -25.16
C TRP A 13 -1.92 27.96 -24.08
N LEU A 14 -0.68 27.71 -24.43
CA LEU A 14 0.39 27.38 -23.47
C LEU A 14 1.46 28.48 -23.30
N THR A 15 1.30 29.65 -23.90
CA THR A 15 2.29 30.73 -23.79
C THR A 15 1.75 32.11 -23.38
N ALA A 16 0.52 32.19 -22.86
CA ALA A 16 -0.10 33.47 -22.48
C ALA A 16 -0.47 33.59 -20.98
N SER A 17 0.25 32.92 -20.06
CA SER A 17 0.01 33.05 -18.62
C SER A 17 1.26 33.40 -17.80
N LEU A 18 2.21 34.10 -18.36
CA LEU A 18 3.45 34.49 -17.67
C LEU A 18 3.70 36.01 -17.71
N THR A 19 2.66 36.84 -17.64
CA THR A 19 2.86 38.29 -17.35
C THR A 19 1.62 38.82 -16.63
N ALA A 20 1.86 39.32 -15.43
CA ALA A 20 1.03 40.20 -14.61
C ALA A 20 0.45 39.58 -13.31
N PHE A 21 1.31 39.43 -12.33
CA PHE A 21 0.97 39.74 -10.93
C PHE A 21 2.18 40.41 -10.28
N GLY A 22 2.31 41.71 -10.54
CA GLY A 22 3.02 42.58 -9.64
C GLY A 22 2.17 42.76 -8.39
N HIS A 23 2.49 42.02 -7.34
CA HIS A 23 1.98 42.33 -6.01
C HIS A 23 2.93 43.33 -5.36
N GLU A 24 2.43 44.54 -5.13
CA GLU A 24 3.03 45.47 -4.19
C GLU A 24 3.22 44.76 -2.85
N SER A 25 4.46 44.67 -2.43
CA SER A 25 4.85 44.22 -1.12
C SER A 25 4.40 45.24 -0.07
N THR A 26 3.25 45.07 0.50
CA THR A 26 2.97 45.65 1.81
C THR A 26 3.95 45.03 2.82
N PRO A 27 4.60 45.88 3.66
CA PRO A 27 5.51 45.36 4.68
C PRO A 27 4.70 44.51 5.63
N VAL A 28 5.01 43.21 5.65
CA VAL A 28 4.51 42.27 6.68
C VAL A 28 5.02 42.82 8.02
N SER A 29 4.11 43.33 8.83
CA SER A 29 4.39 43.63 10.24
C SER A 29 4.98 42.36 10.85
N VAL A 30 6.21 42.49 11.35
CA VAL A 30 6.84 41.45 12.19
C VAL A 30 5.90 41.26 13.37
N VAL A 31 5.13 40.17 13.33
CA VAL A 31 4.39 39.72 14.50
C VAL A 31 5.47 39.24 15.48
N ASP A 32 5.54 39.90 16.60
CA ASP A 32 6.46 39.56 17.68
C ASP A 32 6.47 38.06 17.92
N ALA A 33 7.68 37.53 18.06
CA ALA A 33 7.88 36.15 18.48
C ALA A 33 6.99 35.86 19.69
N PRO A 34 6.29 34.72 19.73
CA PRO A 34 5.45 34.38 20.85
C PRO A 34 6.33 34.48 22.11
N THR A 35 5.86 35.31 23.03
CA THR A 35 6.44 35.54 24.35
C THR A 35 6.92 34.21 24.91
N ALA A 36 8.20 34.11 25.20
CA ALA A 36 8.83 32.93 25.77
C ALA A 36 7.92 32.38 26.86
N ALA A 37 7.39 31.17 26.60
CA ALA A 37 6.69 30.43 27.65
C ALA A 37 7.62 30.43 28.86
N SER A 38 7.13 30.90 30.00
CA SER A 38 7.87 31.01 31.24
C SER A 38 8.68 29.73 31.44
N SER A 39 10.00 29.86 31.41
CA SER A 39 10.91 28.76 31.70
C SER A 39 10.46 28.14 33.01
N PRO A 40 10.20 26.83 33.09
CA PRO A 40 9.82 26.21 34.35
C PRO A 40 10.90 26.56 35.38
N THR A 41 10.47 27.04 36.56
CA THR A 41 11.37 27.32 37.68
C THR A 41 12.03 26.00 38.07
N LEU A 42 13.18 25.73 37.46
CA LEU A 42 13.92 24.49 37.65
C LEU A 42 14.47 24.50 39.10
N ARG A 43 14.10 23.49 39.88
CA ARG A 43 14.65 23.33 41.24
C ARG A 43 16.19 23.23 41.17
N PRO A 44 16.93 23.95 42.06
CA PRO A 44 18.34 23.81 42.09
C PRO A 44 18.77 22.36 42.40
N LEU A 45 19.52 21.75 41.49
CA LEU A 45 20.16 20.46 41.73
C LEU A 45 21.49 20.78 42.39
N GLY A 46 21.94 20.01 43.38
CA GLY A 46 23.26 20.14 43.99
C GLY A 46 24.43 19.74 43.05
N ARG A 47 24.13 19.56 41.77
CA ARG A 47 25.08 19.15 40.71
C ARG A 47 24.69 19.81 39.38
N PRO A 48 25.62 19.83 38.40
CA PRO A 48 25.29 20.27 37.04
C PRO A 48 24.16 19.45 36.46
N ARG A 49 23.24 20.10 35.71
CA ARG A 49 22.12 19.48 34.99
C ARG A 49 22.64 18.88 33.69
N ILE A 50 22.39 17.59 33.47
CA ILE A 50 22.83 16.85 32.29
C ILE A 50 21.71 16.80 31.25
N GLY A 51 21.94 17.36 30.08
CA GLY A 51 21.08 17.25 28.91
C GLY A 51 21.54 16.17 27.95
N LEU A 52 20.66 15.29 27.55
CA LEU A 52 20.92 14.31 26.49
C LEU A 52 20.34 14.82 25.17
N VAL A 53 21.16 14.85 24.14
CA VAL A 53 20.78 15.27 22.78
C VAL A 53 20.93 14.10 21.84
N LEU A 54 19.86 13.73 21.16
CA LEU A 54 19.79 12.57 20.25
C LEU A 54 19.48 13.01 18.82
N SER A 55 20.42 12.79 17.91
CA SER A 55 20.24 13.16 16.51
C SER A 55 19.30 12.23 15.74
N GLY A 56 18.74 12.72 14.64
CA GLY A 56 18.02 11.90 13.67
C GLY A 56 18.98 11.07 12.79
N GLY A 57 18.41 10.08 12.09
CA GLY A 57 19.17 9.22 11.17
C GLY A 57 18.46 7.92 10.77
N GLY A 58 17.13 7.84 10.85
CA GLY A 58 16.37 6.65 10.51
C GLY A 58 16.77 5.44 11.34
N ALA A 59 16.99 4.27 10.71
CA ALA A 59 17.41 3.04 11.40
C ALA A 59 18.68 3.21 12.24
N ARG A 60 19.62 4.05 11.80
CA ARG A 60 20.86 4.35 12.55
C ARG A 60 20.56 4.85 13.97
N GLY A 61 19.38 5.48 14.18
CA GLY A 61 18.93 5.94 15.48
C GLY A 61 18.66 4.85 16.50
N LEU A 62 18.54 3.59 16.09
CA LEU A 62 18.44 2.45 17.01
C LEU A 62 19.73 2.30 17.84
N ALA A 63 20.87 2.84 17.39
CA ALA A 63 22.10 2.91 18.15
C ALA A 63 21.97 3.74 19.44
N HIS A 64 21.04 4.69 19.51
CA HIS A 64 20.76 5.45 20.74
C HIS A 64 20.40 4.53 21.90
N VAL A 65 19.75 3.38 21.65
CA VAL A 65 19.42 2.41 22.71
C VAL A 65 20.69 1.84 23.34
N GLY A 66 21.68 1.47 22.53
CA GLY A 66 22.99 1.01 23.03
C GLY A 66 23.73 2.08 23.83
N VAL A 67 23.61 3.36 23.40
CA VAL A 67 24.15 4.49 24.17
C VAL A 67 23.43 4.61 25.52
N LEU A 68 22.09 4.56 25.55
CA LEU A 68 21.31 4.63 26.79
C LEU A 68 21.65 3.49 27.76
N LYS A 69 21.82 2.26 27.28
CA LYS A 69 22.27 1.11 28.10
C LYS A 69 23.59 1.39 28.79
N MET A 70 24.53 1.97 28.04
CA MET A 70 25.87 2.32 28.63
C MET A 70 25.76 3.48 29.62
N LEU A 71 24.94 4.52 29.34
CA LEU A 71 24.73 5.63 30.27
C LEU A 71 24.06 5.15 31.57
N GLU A 72 23.11 4.23 31.51
CA GLU A 72 22.51 3.60 32.70
C GLU A 72 23.54 2.75 33.49
N ARG A 73 24.36 1.96 32.76
CA ARG A 73 25.43 1.16 33.38
C ARG A 73 26.43 2.04 34.12
N GLU A 74 26.76 3.18 33.53
CA GLU A 74 27.68 4.16 34.13
C GLU A 74 26.99 5.09 35.14
N ARG A 75 25.70 4.90 35.41
CA ARG A 75 24.89 5.66 36.36
C ARG A 75 24.86 7.16 36.08
N ILE A 76 24.70 7.52 34.82
CA ILE A 76 24.61 8.91 34.39
C ILE A 76 23.16 9.40 34.54
N PRO A 77 22.86 10.37 35.38
CA PRO A 77 21.51 10.90 35.54
C PRO A 77 21.22 11.89 34.41
N ILE A 78 20.17 11.63 33.63
CA ILE A 78 19.73 12.53 32.56
C ILE A 78 18.59 13.41 33.09
N ASP A 79 18.78 14.74 33.03
CA ASP A 79 17.82 15.71 33.60
C ASP A 79 16.91 16.32 32.55
N VAL A 80 17.31 16.38 31.28
CA VAL A 80 16.51 16.86 30.15
C VAL A 80 16.91 16.12 28.86
N ILE A 81 15.96 15.94 27.96
CA ILE A 81 16.22 15.26 26.67
C ILE A 81 15.69 16.13 25.53
N ALA A 82 16.50 16.34 24.51
CA ALA A 82 16.10 16.90 23.23
C ALA A 82 16.45 15.92 22.10
N GLY A 83 15.53 15.72 21.15
CA GLY A 83 15.76 14.77 20.09
C GLY A 83 15.07 15.15 18.77
N THR A 84 15.64 14.62 17.68
CA THR A 84 15.13 14.82 16.33
C THR A 84 14.91 13.47 15.65
N SER A 85 13.79 13.32 14.90
CA SER A 85 13.49 12.12 14.11
C SER A 85 13.56 10.84 14.97
N MET A 86 14.33 9.82 14.60
CA MET A 86 14.49 8.62 15.43
C MET A 86 15.08 8.96 16.82
N GLY A 87 15.93 9.98 16.93
CA GLY A 87 16.41 10.46 18.23
C GLY A 87 15.28 11.02 19.11
N ALA A 88 14.27 11.66 18.51
CA ALA A 88 13.07 12.06 19.23
C ALA A 88 12.26 10.85 19.70
N ILE A 89 12.12 9.82 18.86
CA ILE A 89 11.40 8.59 19.22
C ILE A 89 12.07 7.90 20.39
N ILE A 90 13.35 7.56 20.29
CA ILE A 90 14.08 6.89 21.37
C ILE A 90 14.13 7.77 22.63
N GLY A 91 14.44 9.06 22.45
CA GLY A 91 14.50 10.03 23.56
C GLY A 91 13.16 10.23 24.24
N GLY A 92 12.06 10.34 23.49
CA GLY A 92 10.70 10.52 24.03
C GLY A 92 10.18 9.28 24.76
N LEU A 93 10.46 8.08 24.24
CA LEU A 93 10.12 6.83 24.93
C LEU A 93 10.95 6.66 26.21
N TYR A 94 12.24 6.99 26.18
CA TYR A 94 13.07 7.00 27.39
C TYR A 94 12.59 8.07 28.39
N ALA A 95 12.26 9.26 27.91
CA ALA A 95 11.70 10.35 28.73
C ALA A 95 10.35 9.99 29.36
N SER A 96 9.56 9.11 28.74
CA SER A 96 8.32 8.57 29.32
C SER A 96 8.58 7.57 30.46
N GLY A 97 9.86 7.24 30.75
CA GLY A 97 10.30 6.33 31.81
C GLY A 97 10.46 4.87 31.38
N MET A 98 10.53 4.60 30.08
CA MET A 98 10.90 3.29 29.56
C MET A 98 12.43 3.14 29.62
N ASP A 99 12.97 2.23 30.42
CA ASP A 99 14.41 2.00 30.54
C ASP A 99 15.03 1.42 29.27
N ALA A 100 16.36 1.47 29.17
CA ALA A 100 17.08 1.08 27.98
C ALA A 100 16.97 -0.44 27.67
N GLU A 101 16.84 -1.29 28.69
CA GLU A 101 16.66 -2.74 28.52
C GLU A 101 15.29 -3.05 27.93
N ARG A 102 14.24 -2.39 28.42
CA ARG A 102 12.90 -2.51 27.86
C ARG A 102 12.82 -1.97 26.43
N LEU A 103 13.46 -0.84 26.14
CA LEU A 103 13.57 -0.31 24.78
C LEU A 103 14.22 -1.31 23.84
N GLU A 104 15.36 -1.91 24.23
CA GLU A 104 16.00 -2.94 23.42
C GLU A 104 15.08 -4.13 23.15
N LYS A 105 14.45 -4.68 24.20
CA LYS A 105 13.54 -5.81 24.08
C LYS A 105 12.38 -5.54 23.14
N GLU A 106 11.72 -4.39 23.32
CA GLU A 106 10.55 -4.01 22.51
C GLU A 106 10.95 -3.78 21.05
N LEU A 107 12.04 -3.03 20.79
CA LEU A 107 12.47 -2.69 19.44
C LEU A 107 13.02 -3.88 18.65
N LEU A 108 13.63 -4.87 19.32
CA LEU A 108 14.02 -6.15 18.70
C LEU A 108 12.83 -7.02 18.33
N ALA A 109 11.70 -6.86 19.01
CA ALA A 109 10.46 -7.57 18.71
C ALA A 109 9.64 -6.92 17.59
N VAL A 110 9.97 -5.69 17.18
CA VAL A 110 9.26 -4.97 16.12
C VAL A 110 9.54 -5.62 14.76
N LYS A 111 8.47 -5.93 14.05
CA LYS A 111 8.55 -6.33 12.64
C LYS A 111 8.50 -5.07 11.77
N TRP A 112 9.66 -4.52 11.51
CA TRP A 112 9.78 -3.25 10.80
C TRP A 112 9.16 -3.25 9.40
N ASP A 113 9.19 -4.38 8.70
CA ASP A 113 8.53 -4.53 7.39
C ASP A 113 7.01 -4.31 7.49
N GLU A 114 6.37 -4.77 8.59
CA GLU A 114 4.94 -4.54 8.84
C GLU A 114 4.67 -3.08 9.26
N VAL A 115 5.56 -2.48 10.06
CA VAL A 115 5.45 -1.07 10.51
C VAL A 115 5.54 -0.11 9.34
N PHE A 116 6.40 -0.38 8.38
CA PHE A 116 6.60 0.44 7.18
C PHE A 116 5.80 -0.02 5.97
N ALA A 117 4.92 -1.01 6.11
CA ALA A 117 4.05 -1.41 5.03
C ALA A 117 3.19 -0.21 4.57
N SER A 118 3.29 0.12 3.28
CA SER A 118 2.53 1.23 2.70
C SER A 118 1.03 0.93 2.53
N ARG A 119 0.67 -0.36 2.56
CA ARG A 119 -0.68 -0.85 2.33
C ARG A 119 -1.16 -1.72 3.48
N VAL A 120 -2.47 -1.76 3.64
CA VAL A 120 -3.12 -2.77 4.48
C VAL A 120 -2.94 -4.13 3.81
N ASP A 121 -2.73 -5.17 4.61
CA ASP A 121 -2.65 -6.54 4.12
C ASP A 121 -3.87 -6.87 3.27
N ARG A 122 -3.64 -7.32 2.05
CA ARG A 122 -4.70 -7.56 1.08
C ARG A 122 -5.83 -8.47 1.58
N PRO A 123 -5.59 -9.55 2.35
CA PRO A 123 -6.66 -10.36 2.94
C PRO A 123 -7.62 -9.57 3.84
N LEU A 124 -7.20 -8.44 4.41
CA LEU A 124 -8.03 -7.59 5.26
C LEU A 124 -8.90 -6.60 4.48
N LEU A 125 -8.60 -6.35 3.22
CA LEU A 125 -9.40 -5.47 2.37
C LEU A 125 -10.80 -6.03 2.16
N SER A 126 -11.78 -5.13 1.92
CA SER A 126 -13.09 -5.54 1.44
C SER A 126 -12.98 -6.22 0.07
N GLN A 127 -13.91 -7.12 -0.25
CA GLN A 127 -13.88 -7.83 -1.54
C GLN A 127 -13.86 -6.85 -2.71
N ARG A 128 -14.57 -5.75 -2.61
CA ARG A 128 -14.60 -4.71 -3.63
C ARG A 128 -13.20 -4.09 -3.89
N ARG A 129 -12.42 -3.82 -2.84
CA ARG A 129 -11.03 -3.33 -2.97
C ARG A 129 -10.09 -4.39 -3.55
N LYS A 130 -10.32 -5.66 -3.24
CA LYS A 130 -9.56 -6.78 -3.82
C LYS A 130 -9.81 -6.94 -5.31
N GLU A 131 -11.04 -6.71 -5.78
CA GLU A 131 -11.36 -6.73 -7.21
C GLU A 131 -10.66 -5.61 -7.98
N GLU A 132 -10.55 -4.41 -7.39
CA GLU A 132 -9.78 -3.31 -7.99
C GLU A 132 -8.32 -3.69 -8.22
N ASP A 133 -7.68 -4.36 -7.25
CA ASP A 133 -6.31 -4.86 -7.38
C ASP A 133 -6.19 -5.96 -8.44
N PHE A 134 -7.27 -6.70 -8.66
CA PHE A 134 -7.30 -7.77 -9.65
C PHE A 134 -7.46 -7.23 -11.06
N GLU A 135 -8.21 -6.16 -11.28
CA GLU A 135 -8.39 -5.52 -12.59
C GLU A 135 -7.14 -4.77 -13.05
N LEU A 136 -6.50 -4.05 -12.14
CA LEU A 136 -5.28 -3.30 -12.41
C LEU A 136 -4.27 -3.55 -11.31
N SER A 137 -3.08 -4.00 -11.67
CA SER A 137 -1.95 -4.02 -10.75
C SER A 137 -1.69 -2.59 -10.27
N PRO A 138 -1.87 -2.30 -9.00
CA PRO A 138 -1.93 -0.92 -8.52
C PRO A 138 -0.54 -0.35 -8.39
N VAL A 139 -0.23 0.59 -9.25
CA VAL A 139 1.08 1.19 -9.23
C VAL A 139 1.04 2.68 -9.03
N LEU A 140 0.13 3.33 -9.71
CA LEU A 140 -0.06 4.76 -9.62
C LEU A 140 -1.55 5.02 -9.40
N GLU A 141 -1.92 5.28 -8.16
CA GLU A 141 -3.20 5.86 -7.82
C GLU A 141 -3.00 7.37 -7.70
N PHE A 142 -3.77 8.12 -8.44
CA PHE A 142 -3.89 9.56 -8.32
C PHE A 142 -5.37 9.92 -8.28
N GLY A 143 -5.67 11.15 -7.96
CA GLY A 143 -7.06 11.57 -7.89
C GLY A 143 -7.27 12.98 -8.41
N MET A 144 -8.54 13.36 -8.47
CA MET A 144 -8.96 14.71 -8.82
C MET A 144 -9.86 15.26 -7.73
N ARG A 145 -9.45 16.37 -7.14
CA ARG A 145 -10.23 17.13 -6.16
C ARG A 145 -10.22 18.59 -6.56
N ASP A 146 -11.38 19.22 -6.62
CA ASP A 146 -11.57 20.64 -6.97
C ASP A 146 -10.93 21.04 -8.31
N GLY A 147 -10.90 20.10 -9.27
CA GLY A 147 -10.29 20.31 -10.59
C GLY A 147 -8.77 20.11 -10.64
N GLU A 148 -8.11 19.83 -9.52
CA GLU A 148 -6.67 19.59 -9.43
C GLU A 148 -6.33 18.11 -9.41
N LEU A 149 -5.29 17.74 -10.14
CA LEU A 149 -4.70 16.40 -10.07
C LEU A 149 -3.82 16.30 -8.83
N ARG A 150 -4.11 15.34 -7.97
CA ARG A 150 -3.37 15.10 -6.71
C ARG A 150 -2.88 13.66 -6.63
N ALA A 151 -1.74 13.47 -5.98
CA ALA A 151 -1.12 12.18 -5.74
C ALA A 151 -0.73 12.02 -4.26
N PRO A 152 -0.47 10.80 -3.78
CA PRO A 152 0.05 10.58 -2.44
C PRO A 152 1.35 11.36 -2.18
N LEU A 153 1.43 12.03 -1.02
CA LEU A 153 2.57 12.88 -0.64
C LEU A 153 3.76 12.10 -0.06
N GLY A 154 3.62 10.80 0.16
CA GLY A 154 4.68 9.95 0.72
C GLY A 154 4.61 8.53 0.17
N ALA A 155 5.76 7.87 0.13
CA ALA A 155 5.88 6.47 -0.29
C ALA A 155 5.30 5.51 0.76
N LEU A 156 5.35 5.89 2.05
CA LEU A 156 4.86 5.12 3.18
C LEU A 156 3.72 5.86 3.89
N SER A 157 2.71 5.14 4.33
CA SER A 157 1.55 5.71 5.03
C SER A 157 1.87 6.21 6.45
N GLY A 158 2.93 5.68 7.08
CA GLY A 158 3.30 5.97 8.47
C GLY A 158 2.36 5.41 9.54
N ARG A 159 1.27 4.74 9.16
CA ARG A 159 0.26 4.18 10.09
C ARG A 159 0.83 3.21 11.10
N GLY A 160 1.65 2.25 10.64
CA GLY A 160 2.24 1.26 11.53
C GLY A 160 3.17 1.89 12.55
N LEU A 161 3.93 2.92 12.17
CA LEU A 161 4.78 3.68 13.07
C LEU A 161 3.93 4.44 14.11
N GLU A 162 2.87 5.11 13.71
CA GLU A 162 2.00 5.84 14.63
C GLU A 162 1.31 4.89 15.63
N SER A 163 0.76 3.77 15.18
CA SER A 163 0.22 2.72 16.05
C SER A 163 1.25 2.21 17.06
N LEU A 164 2.50 2.01 16.62
CA LEU A 164 3.60 1.58 17.49
C LEU A 164 3.89 2.63 18.56
N LEU A 165 3.99 3.91 18.16
CA LEU A 165 4.23 5.01 19.08
C LEU A 165 3.09 5.18 20.10
N ARG A 166 1.84 5.09 19.67
CA ARG A 166 0.66 5.15 20.57
C ARG A 166 0.67 4.01 21.58
N ARG A 167 1.08 2.81 21.16
CA ARG A 167 1.25 1.68 22.07
C ARG A 167 2.25 1.98 23.18
N TYR A 168 3.40 2.50 22.83
CA TYR A 168 4.48 2.74 23.79
C TYR A 168 4.23 3.98 24.68
N THR A 169 3.49 4.97 24.19
CA THR A 169 3.17 6.19 24.94
C THR A 169 1.86 6.11 25.72
N LEU A 170 1.11 5.01 25.62
CA LEU A 170 -0.17 4.80 26.30
C LEU A 170 -0.10 5.06 27.83
N PRO A 171 0.94 4.64 28.57
CA PRO A 171 1.05 4.92 30.01
C PRO A 171 1.11 6.39 30.37
N VAL A 172 1.58 7.25 29.46
CA VAL A 172 1.72 8.70 29.65
C VAL A 172 0.73 9.51 28.83
N ARG A 173 -0.35 8.89 28.31
CA ARG A 173 -1.36 9.54 27.47
C ARG A 173 -2.02 10.77 28.09
N GLY A 174 -2.05 10.84 29.43
CA GLY A 174 -2.60 11.98 30.18
C GLY A 174 -1.65 13.16 30.30
N VAL A 175 -0.36 12.97 30.03
CA VAL A 175 0.67 14.01 30.16
C VAL A 175 0.62 14.91 28.92
N ARG A 176 0.15 16.17 29.11
CA ARG A 176 0.04 17.14 28.01
C ARG A 176 1.24 18.06 27.89
N ASP A 177 1.94 18.36 28.97
CA ASP A 177 3.19 19.11 28.99
C ASP A 177 4.36 18.13 29.16
N PHE A 178 5.22 18.02 28.15
CA PHE A 178 6.34 17.08 28.15
C PHE A 178 7.44 17.44 29.17
N SER A 179 7.33 18.59 29.82
CA SER A 179 8.14 18.91 31.01
C SER A 179 7.73 18.11 32.24
N GLN A 180 6.53 17.47 32.21
CA GLN A 180 5.99 16.63 33.28
C GLN A 180 6.20 15.13 33.03
N LEU A 181 6.83 14.75 31.92
CA LEU A 181 7.28 13.38 31.73
C LEU A 181 8.30 13.00 32.80
N ALA A 182 8.60 11.73 32.95
CA ALA A 182 9.60 11.25 33.88
C ALA A 182 10.93 12.01 33.73
N ILE A 183 11.34 12.32 32.50
CA ILE A 183 12.41 13.26 32.19
C ILE A 183 11.82 14.33 31.25
N PRO A 184 12.00 15.64 31.53
CA PRO A 184 11.57 16.72 30.64
C PRO A 184 12.10 16.52 29.21
N PHE A 185 11.19 16.64 28.22
CA PHE A 185 11.47 16.27 26.83
C PHE A 185 11.05 17.34 25.83
N ARG A 186 11.81 17.48 24.75
CA ARG A 186 11.45 18.24 23.55
C ARG A 186 11.79 17.46 22.30
N ALA A 187 10.86 17.40 21.34
CA ALA A 187 11.13 16.92 19.99
C ALA A 187 11.23 18.10 19.03
N VAL A 188 12.04 17.97 18.00
CA VAL A 188 12.18 18.98 16.94
C VAL A 188 11.49 18.50 15.68
N ALA A 189 10.68 19.36 15.07
CA ALA A 189 10.07 19.19 13.75
C ALA A 189 10.40 20.43 12.89
N THR A 190 10.09 20.35 11.60
CA THR A 190 10.21 21.46 10.65
C THR A 190 8.84 21.94 10.23
N ASN A 191 8.56 23.24 10.34
CA ASN A 191 7.40 23.82 9.67
C ASN A 191 7.67 23.86 8.17
N MET A 192 6.90 23.07 7.39
CA MET A 192 7.12 22.94 5.95
C MET A 192 6.72 24.17 5.13
N GLU A 193 5.94 25.08 5.73
CA GLU A 193 5.53 26.34 5.07
C GLU A 193 6.58 27.45 5.21
N THR A 194 7.30 27.46 6.36
CA THR A 194 8.25 28.55 6.69
C THR A 194 9.71 28.10 6.69
N GLY A 195 9.97 26.79 6.74
CA GLY A 195 11.31 26.23 6.92
C GLY A 195 11.92 26.45 8.31
N GLN A 196 11.12 26.85 9.31
CA GLN A 196 11.59 27.13 10.66
C GLN A 196 11.48 25.90 11.56
N PRO A 197 12.37 25.73 12.56
CA PRO A 197 12.24 24.68 13.56
C PRO A 197 10.99 24.90 14.43
N VAL A 198 10.30 23.80 14.73
CA VAL A 198 9.17 23.75 15.68
C VAL A 198 9.56 22.86 16.84
N ILE A 199 9.64 23.44 18.02
CA ILE A 199 9.98 22.71 19.25
C ILE A 199 8.69 22.18 19.88
N LEU A 200 8.49 20.88 19.78
CA LEU A 200 7.33 20.18 20.29
C LEU A 200 7.55 19.80 21.76
N GLY A 201 6.84 20.47 22.65
CA GLY A 201 6.98 20.30 24.10
C GLY A 201 5.66 20.01 24.83
N SER A 202 4.55 19.91 24.07
CA SER A 202 3.22 19.69 24.62
C SER A 202 2.31 18.98 23.63
N GLY A 203 1.13 18.56 24.06
CA GLY A 203 0.12 17.91 23.24
C GLY A 203 0.12 16.39 23.35
N ASP A 204 -0.05 15.72 22.24
CA ASP A 204 0.00 14.25 22.12
C ASP A 204 1.44 13.80 21.83
N LEU A 205 2.04 13.04 22.75
CA LEU A 205 3.44 12.60 22.59
C LEU A 205 3.64 11.73 21.34
N ALA A 206 2.75 10.80 21.06
CA ALA A 206 2.87 9.96 19.87
C ALA A 206 2.87 10.79 18.58
N LEU A 207 1.96 11.78 18.49
CA LEU A 207 1.90 12.70 17.35
C LEU A 207 3.16 13.56 17.25
N ALA A 208 3.68 14.07 18.36
CA ALA A 208 4.92 14.86 18.38
C ALA A 208 6.11 14.05 17.87
N LEU A 209 6.26 12.79 18.33
CA LEU A 209 7.32 11.87 17.85
C LEU A 209 7.15 11.55 16.37
N ARG A 210 5.92 11.29 15.92
CA ARG A 210 5.60 11.02 14.51
C ARG A 210 5.91 12.23 13.62
N SER A 211 5.58 13.45 14.08
CA SER A 211 5.85 14.69 13.36
C SER A 211 7.34 14.91 13.15
N SER A 212 8.13 14.68 14.23
CA SER A 212 9.59 14.78 14.18
C SER A 212 10.24 13.81 13.19
N MET A 213 9.57 12.68 12.84
CA MET A 213 10.06 11.67 11.89
C MET A 213 9.30 11.70 10.54
N SER A 214 8.73 12.82 10.15
CA SER A 214 8.05 12.97 8.87
C SER A 214 9.01 13.31 7.74
N VAL A 215 9.90 12.38 7.37
CA VAL A 215 10.91 12.55 6.31
C VAL A 215 10.24 12.76 4.96
N PRO A 216 10.46 13.92 4.27
CA PRO A 216 9.85 14.22 2.99
C PRO A 216 10.15 13.14 1.93
N GLY A 217 9.13 12.76 1.15
CA GLY A 217 9.21 11.69 0.16
C GLY A 217 9.11 10.28 0.74
N VAL A 218 9.44 10.07 2.02
CA VAL A 218 9.26 8.78 2.71
C VAL A 218 7.91 8.74 3.40
N PHE A 219 7.64 9.69 4.27
CA PHE A 219 6.37 9.81 4.98
C PHE A 219 5.64 11.08 4.59
N ALA A 220 4.32 11.03 4.55
CA ALA A 220 3.52 12.24 4.46
C ALA A 220 3.78 13.14 5.68
N PRO A 221 3.84 14.47 5.49
CA PRO A 221 3.86 15.43 6.59
C PRO A 221 2.69 15.20 7.54
N THR A 222 2.84 15.59 8.80
CA THR A 222 1.74 15.60 9.76
C THR A 222 1.18 17.00 9.90
N GLU A 223 -0.10 17.10 10.17
CA GLU A 223 -0.72 18.38 10.52
C GLU A 223 -0.93 18.43 12.04
N ALA A 224 -0.40 19.48 12.69
CA ALA A 224 -0.59 19.72 14.11
C ALA A 224 -0.68 21.24 14.37
N GLU A 225 -1.68 21.65 15.14
CA GLU A 225 -1.92 23.06 15.49
C GLU A 225 -2.01 23.99 14.27
N GLY A 226 -2.59 23.51 13.17
CA GLY A 226 -2.72 24.27 11.92
C GLY A 226 -1.41 24.48 11.16
N ARG A 227 -0.37 23.69 11.44
CA ARG A 227 0.94 23.72 10.77
C ARG A 227 1.22 22.39 10.09
N ILE A 228 1.83 22.44 8.92
CA ILE A 228 2.32 21.26 8.20
C ILE A 228 3.75 20.96 8.68
N LEU A 229 3.93 19.83 9.38
CA LEU A 229 5.18 19.47 10.02
C LEU A 229 5.90 18.35 9.25
N GLY A 230 7.18 18.57 8.97
CA GLY A 230 8.12 17.61 8.42
C GLY A 230 9.20 17.23 9.42
N ASP A 231 10.11 16.33 9.02
CA ASP A 231 11.22 15.86 9.83
C ASP A 231 12.12 17.02 10.31
N GLY A 232 12.42 17.03 11.61
CA GLY A 232 13.24 18.05 12.21
C GLY A 232 14.70 18.07 11.72
N GLY A 233 15.17 16.95 11.14
CA GLY A 233 16.52 16.84 10.58
C GLY A 233 16.79 17.80 9.41
N LEU A 234 15.76 18.37 8.80
CA LEU A 234 15.93 19.40 7.77
C LEU A 234 16.51 20.70 8.33
N VAL A 235 16.23 21.03 9.58
CA VAL A 235 16.58 22.33 10.18
C VAL A 235 17.49 22.23 11.42
N ASP A 236 17.28 21.22 12.26
CA ASP A 236 18.07 21.00 13.47
C ASP A 236 18.11 19.49 13.84
N ASN A 237 19.07 18.80 13.26
CA ASN A 237 19.21 17.34 13.43
C ASN A 237 19.88 16.94 14.75
N LEU A 238 20.62 17.83 15.40
CA LEU A 238 21.30 17.58 16.68
C LEU A 238 20.99 18.75 17.63
N PRO A 239 19.83 18.79 18.31
CA PRO A 239 19.27 19.97 18.97
C PRO A 239 19.96 20.32 20.29
N VAL A 240 21.25 20.75 20.20
CA VAL A 240 22.09 21.16 21.36
C VAL A 240 21.55 22.43 21.99
N ASP A 241 21.13 23.41 21.21
CA ASP A 241 20.54 24.66 21.62
C ASP A 241 19.25 24.46 22.38
N VAL A 242 18.37 23.51 21.94
CA VAL A 242 17.12 23.15 22.60
C VAL A 242 17.43 22.58 24.00
N ALA A 243 18.37 21.66 24.13
CA ALA A 243 18.78 21.12 25.44
C ALA A 243 19.33 22.23 26.36
N ARG A 244 20.09 23.19 25.82
CA ARG A 244 20.57 24.37 26.54
C ARG A 244 19.41 25.26 27.01
N ALA A 245 18.43 25.50 26.13
CA ALA A 245 17.24 26.26 26.49
C ALA A 245 16.41 25.57 27.58
N MET A 246 16.45 24.23 27.66
CA MET A 246 15.87 23.44 28.75
C MET A 246 16.68 23.48 30.04
N GLY A 247 17.82 24.19 30.07
CA GLY A 247 18.65 24.40 31.26
C GLY A 247 19.80 23.38 31.46
N ALA A 248 20.24 22.69 30.41
CA ALA A 248 21.37 21.80 30.50
C ALA A 248 22.69 22.56 30.72
N ASP A 249 23.40 22.25 31.80
CA ASP A 249 24.76 22.76 32.10
C ASP A 249 25.80 21.99 31.30
N ILE A 250 25.63 20.67 31.22
CA ILE A 250 26.48 19.74 30.47
C ILE A 250 25.59 19.02 29.44
N VAL A 251 26.06 18.92 28.21
CA VAL A 251 25.36 18.20 27.12
C VAL A 251 26.11 16.91 26.78
N ILE A 252 25.40 15.81 26.77
CA ILE A 252 25.83 14.57 26.14
C ILE A 252 25.12 14.53 24.77
N ALA A 253 25.86 14.82 23.70
CA ALA A 253 25.35 14.82 22.34
C ALA A 253 25.68 13.49 21.65
N VAL A 254 24.68 12.81 21.15
CA VAL A 254 24.82 11.55 20.39
C VAL A 254 24.54 11.83 18.92
N ASN A 255 25.60 11.85 18.12
CA ASN A 255 25.52 12.07 16.69
C ASN A 255 25.67 10.75 15.93
N ILE A 256 24.59 10.33 15.28
CA ILE A 256 24.53 9.13 14.44
C ILE A 256 24.52 9.47 12.94
N GLY A 257 25.03 10.66 12.56
CA GLY A 257 24.97 11.23 11.22
C GLY A 257 25.20 10.21 10.10
N THR A 258 24.53 10.42 8.99
CA THR A 258 24.68 9.60 7.80
C THR A 258 25.72 10.24 6.90
N PRO A 259 26.84 9.57 6.58
CA PRO A 259 27.84 10.14 5.68
C PRO A 259 27.25 10.41 4.30
N LEU A 260 27.76 11.43 3.63
CA LEU A 260 27.35 11.72 2.25
C LEU A 260 27.66 10.53 1.35
N SER A 261 26.72 10.24 0.45
CA SER A 261 26.83 9.13 -0.51
C SER A 261 27.94 9.40 -1.54
N GLY A 262 28.58 8.33 -2.00
CA GLY A 262 29.56 8.41 -3.08
C GLY A 262 28.94 8.71 -4.45
N ARG A 263 29.80 8.97 -5.43
CA ARG A 263 29.41 9.40 -6.79
C ARG A 263 28.39 8.48 -7.48
N ASP A 264 28.48 7.18 -7.24
CA ASP A 264 27.61 6.18 -7.90
C ASP A 264 26.13 6.33 -7.49
N ALA A 265 25.86 6.71 -6.25
CA ALA A 265 24.51 6.97 -5.75
C ALA A 265 23.88 8.23 -6.35
N LEU A 266 24.69 9.15 -6.93
CA LEU A 266 24.22 10.41 -7.50
C LEU A 266 23.76 10.29 -8.95
N SER A 267 23.75 9.10 -9.52
CA SER A 267 23.33 8.83 -10.90
C SER A 267 21.80 8.82 -11.10
N SER A 268 21.02 8.97 -10.04
CA SER A 268 19.54 8.94 -10.09
C SER A 268 18.93 10.16 -9.41
N VAL A 269 17.71 10.54 -9.83
CA VAL A 269 16.95 11.63 -9.19
C VAL A 269 16.71 11.36 -7.72
N THR A 270 16.38 10.11 -7.36
CA THR A 270 16.19 9.68 -5.97
C THR A 270 17.47 9.78 -5.16
N GLY A 271 18.62 9.38 -5.72
CA GLY A 271 19.92 9.51 -5.07
C GLY A 271 20.32 10.97 -4.87
N LEU A 272 20.11 11.83 -5.87
CA LEU A 272 20.34 13.28 -5.74
C LEU A 272 19.44 13.91 -4.67
N THR A 273 18.16 13.56 -4.62
CA THR A 273 17.23 14.07 -3.61
C THR A 273 17.65 13.63 -2.19
N ALA A 274 18.00 12.36 -2.03
CA ALA A 274 18.52 11.85 -0.75
C ALA A 274 19.83 12.57 -0.33
N GLN A 275 20.74 12.82 -1.28
CA GLN A 275 21.97 13.56 -1.01
C GLN A 275 21.70 15.01 -0.61
N MET A 276 20.73 15.69 -1.24
CA MET A 276 20.34 17.04 -0.84
C MET A 276 19.87 17.09 0.61
N LEU A 277 19.03 16.13 1.02
CA LEU A 277 18.59 16.00 2.41
C LEU A 277 19.78 15.74 3.35
N SER A 278 20.71 14.86 2.97
CA SER A 278 21.91 14.59 3.75
C SER A 278 22.80 15.82 3.89
N ILE A 279 22.98 16.62 2.82
CA ILE A 279 23.77 17.87 2.87
C ILE A 279 23.13 18.87 3.84
N LEU A 280 21.80 19.08 3.76
CA LEU A 280 21.09 19.98 4.68
C LEU A 280 21.25 19.53 6.13
N THR A 281 21.11 18.23 6.39
CA THR A 281 21.28 17.64 7.71
C THR A 281 22.72 17.83 8.23
N GLU A 282 23.75 17.52 7.44
CA GLU A 282 25.15 17.69 7.82
C GLU A 282 25.50 19.15 8.12
N GLN A 283 24.99 20.09 7.34
CA GLN A 283 25.22 21.53 7.56
C GLN A 283 24.63 22.01 8.89
N ASN A 284 23.45 21.54 9.28
CA ASN A 284 22.87 21.93 10.55
C ASN A 284 23.56 21.21 11.72
N VAL A 285 23.95 19.93 11.57
CA VAL A 285 24.75 19.20 12.57
C VAL A 285 26.07 19.92 12.85
N ALA A 286 26.79 20.37 11.79
CA ALA A 286 28.02 21.10 11.96
C ALA A 286 27.87 22.39 12.81
N ARG A 287 26.74 23.12 12.62
CA ARG A 287 26.38 24.27 13.46
C ARG A 287 26.13 23.88 14.89
N SER A 288 25.38 22.80 15.13
CA SER A 288 25.08 22.30 16.47
C SER A 288 26.33 21.81 17.20
N LEU A 289 27.24 21.14 16.51
CA LEU A 289 28.55 20.72 17.09
C LEU A 289 29.41 21.89 17.55
N ALA A 290 29.34 23.03 16.86
CA ALA A 290 30.06 24.25 17.26
C ALA A 290 29.51 24.88 18.58
N LEU A 291 28.32 24.50 19.03
CA LEU A 291 27.75 24.92 20.31
C LEU A 291 28.20 24.09 21.49
N LEU A 292 28.93 23.00 21.27
CA LEU A 292 29.44 22.14 22.34
C LEU A 292 30.58 22.84 23.08
N LYS A 293 30.54 22.73 24.40
CA LYS A 293 31.54 23.29 25.32
C LYS A 293 32.55 22.22 25.71
N PRO A 294 33.74 22.58 26.25
CA PRO A 294 34.79 21.61 26.61
C PRO A 294 34.38 20.51 27.62
N ARG A 295 33.36 20.80 28.45
CA ARG A 295 32.78 19.85 29.40
C ARG A 295 31.75 18.92 28.81
N ASP A 296 31.26 19.21 27.59
CA ASP A 296 30.26 18.38 26.92
C ASP A 296 30.90 17.08 26.38
N VAL A 297 30.10 16.10 26.22
CA VAL A 297 30.51 14.78 25.73
C VAL A 297 29.85 14.54 24.36
N LEU A 298 30.66 14.36 23.33
CA LEU A 298 30.19 13.92 22.02
C LEU A 298 30.40 12.41 21.88
N ILE A 299 29.32 11.70 21.61
CA ILE A 299 29.28 10.27 21.30
C ILE A 299 28.97 10.11 19.84
N ALA A 300 29.84 9.45 19.07
CA ALA A 300 29.64 9.15 17.66
C ALA A 300 29.78 7.63 17.44
N PRO A 301 28.72 6.86 17.47
CA PRO A 301 28.75 5.42 17.22
C PRO A 301 29.38 5.07 15.86
N PRO A 302 30.25 4.03 15.78
CA PRO A 302 30.93 3.65 14.54
C PRO A 302 30.04 2.80 13.63
N LEU A 303 28.99 3.42 13.05
CA LEU A 303 27.95 2.74 12.31
C LEU A 303 28.37 2.28 10.89
N GLY A 304 29.54 2.66 10.41
CA GLY A 304 30.13 2.16 9.16
C GLY A 304 29.18 2.25 7.97
N ALA A 305 28.99 1.13 7.29
CA ALA A 305 28.14 1.00 6.11
C ALA A 305 26.63 0.87 6.40
N LEU A 306 26.22 0.79 7.67
CA LEU A 306 24.81 0.74 8.05
C LEU A 306 24.10 2.03 7.61
N THR A 307 22.97 1.88 6.93
CA THR A 307 22.21 2.99 6.35
C THR A 307 21.00 3.38 7.20
N SER A 308 20.35 4.48 6.87
CA SER A 308 19.10 4.91 7.49
C SER A 308 17.91 4.00 7.21
N GLY A 309 18.02 3.04 6.27
CA GLY A 309 17.01 2.06 5.93
C GLY A 309 17.17 0.67 6.59
N ASP A 310 18.29 0.40 7.29
CA ASP A 310 18.65 -0.95 7.78
C ASP A 310 17.97 -1.32 9.11
N PHE A 311 16.65 -1.17 9.16
CA PHE A 311 15.86 -1.52 10.35
C PHE A 311 15.92 -3.01 10.71
N ASN A 312 16.19 -3.89 9.76
CA ASN A 312 16.39 -5.32 9.98
C ASN A 312 17.71 -5.66 10.73
N GLN A 313 18.62 -4.68 10.86
CA GLN A 313 19.88 -4.82 11.57
C GLN A 313 19.83 -4.19 12.99
N THR A 314 18.65 -4.18 13.62
CA THR A 314 18.42 -3.54 14.94
C THR A 314 19.45 -3.97 15.98
N ARG A 315 19.78 -5.26 16.08
CA ARG A 315 20.78 -5.77 17.05
C ARG A 315 22.16 -5.14 16.84
N GLU A 316 22.64 -5.18 15.59
CA GLU A 316 23.94 -4.64 15.25
C GLU A 316 24.04 -3.13 15.53
N LEU A 317 22.98 -2.38 15.18
CA LEU A 317 22.91 -0.95 15.45
C LEU A 317 23.00 -0.64 16.95
N ILE A 318 22.30 -1.41 17.80
CA ILE A 318 22.38 -1.26 19.26
C ILE A 318 23.79 -1.56 19.76
N ASP A 319 24.42 -2.63 19.28
CA ASP A 319 25.78 -3.02 19.68
C ASP A 319 26.82 -1.96 19.29
N GLN A 320 26.68 -1.34 18.11
CA GLN A 320 27.51 -0.21 17.69
C GLN A 320 27.26 1.04 18.55
N GLY A 321 26.02 1.24 19.03
CA GLY A 321 25.69 2.27 20.01
C GLY A 321 26.47 2.12 21.29
N GLU A 322 26.56 0.91 21.87
CA GLU A 322 27.40 0.61 23.04
C GLU A 322 28.90 0.85 22.76
N ALA A 323 29.36 0.42 21.57
CA ALA A 323 30.75 0.62 21.17
C ALA A 323 31.14 2.10 21.10
N GLY A 324 30.21 2.97 20.63
CA GLY A 324 30.43 4.42 20.51
C GLY A 324 30.64 5.14 21.85
N VAL A 325 30.16 4.57 22.96
CA VAL A 325 30.32 5.18 24.29
C VAL A 325 31.71 4.90 24.88
N ARG A 326 32.31 3.75 24.56
CA ARG A 326 33.57 3.29 25.19
C ARG A 326 34.70 4.35 25.19
N PRO A 327 34.94 5.10 24.11
CA PRO A 327 35.98 6.13 24.10
C PRO A 327 35.72 7.30 25.06
N GLN A 328 34.47 7.48 25.50
CA GLN A 328 34.05 8.60 26.35
C GLN A 328 33.89 8.22 27.83
N LEU A 329 34.13 6.95 28.21
CA LEU A 329 33.95 6.46 29.58
C LEU A 329 34.65 7.30 30.63
N ALA A 330 35.90 7.74 30.36
CA ALA A 330 36.68 8.58 31.30
C ALA A 330 35.98 9.94 31.59
N LYS A 331 35.36 10.55 30.57
CA LYS A 331 34.61 11.80 30.75
C LYS A 331 33.27 11.55 31.45
N LEU A 332 32.59 10.46 31.11
CA LEU A 332 31.34 10.07 31.70
C LEU A 332 31.47 9.71 33.20
N ALA A 333 32.55 9.07 33.60
CA ALA A 333 32.82 8.72 35.00
C ALA A 333 32.74 9.93 35.94
N ALA A 334 33.12 11.13 35.47
CA ALA A 334 33.00 12.36 36.25
C ALA A 334 31.55 12.85 36.47
N LEU A 335 30.60 12.27 35.73
CA LEU A 335 29.17 12.61 35.79
C LEU A 335 28.34 11.52 36.51
N SER A 336 28.95 10.40 36.87
CA SER A 336 28.32 9.27 37.54
C SER A 336 27.78 9.61 38.92
N LEU A 337 26.59 9.11 39.23
CA LEU A 337 26.07 9.12 40.60
C LEU A 337 26.55 7.89 41.38
N PRO A 338 26.68 8.03 42.75
CA PRO A 338 26.81 6.87 43.61
C PRO A 338 25.66 5.88 43.41
N PRO A 339 25.88 4.56 43.60
CA PRO A 339 24.86 3.55 43.33
C PRO A 339 23.51 3.80 43.99
N SER A 340 23.50 4.21 45.25
CA SER A 340 22.25 4.48 45.99
C SER A 340 21.49 5.71 45.46
N ALA A 341 22.22 6.77 45.09
CA ALA A 341 21.64 7.99 44.54
C ALA A 341 21.10 7.73 43.13
N TYR A 342 21.76 6.91 42.30
CA TYR A 342 21.28 6.53 41.00
C TYR A 342 20.02 5.65 41.09
N ALA A 343 19.99 4.69 42.01
CA ALA A 343 18.82 3.85 42.22
C ALA A 343 17.59 4.70 42.62
N GLN A 344 17.77 5.73 43.44
CA GLN A 344 16.66 6.68 43.77
C GLN A 344 16.25 7.50 42.55
N TRP A 345 17.21 7.98 41.75
CA TRP A 345 16.92 8.69 40.51
C TRP A 345 16.15 7.79 39.56
N GLN A 346 16.61 6.56 39.34
CA GLN A 346 15.94 5.60 38.44
C GLN A 346 14.52 5.27 38.89
N ALA A 347 14.30 5.06 40.20
CA ALA A 347 12.98 4.79 40.74
C ALA A 347 12.00 5.95 40.54
N ALA A 348 12.49 7.20 40.64
CA ALA A 348 11.70 8.41 40.41
C ALA A 348 11.36 8.65 38.92
N HIS A 349 12.10 8.01 37.98
CA HIS A 349 11.95 8.19 36.55
C HIS A 349 11.36 6.96 35.85
N ARG A 350 10.78 6.03 36.60
CA ARG A 350 10.13 4.84 36.04
C ARG A 350 8.82 5.20 35.36
N GLN A 351 8.55 4.55 34.22
CA GLN A 351 7.27 4.71 33.53
C GLN A 351 6.11 4.23 34.44
N PRO A 352 5.05 5.02 34.59
CA PRO A 352 3.88 4.58 35.33
C PRO A 352 3.24 3.38 34.63
N GLU A 353 2.60 2.50 35.38
CA GLU A 353 1.73 1.50 34.79
C GLU A 353 0.55 2.16 34.11
N ALA A 354 0.14 1.60 32.95
CA ALA A 354 -1.04 2.10 32.26
C ALA A 354 -2.28 1.84 33.15
N GLU A 355 -2.97 2.91 33.51
CA GLU A 355 -4.23 2.77 34.25
C GLU A 355 -5.26 1.99 33.42
N PRO A 356 -5.96 1.01 34.00
CA PRO A 356 -7.08 0.36 33.36
C PRO A 356 -8.12 1.40 32.95
N ALA A 357 -8.50 1.40 31.68
CA ALA A 357 -9.51 2.30 31.16
C ALA A 357 -10.73 1.51 30.70
N GLN A 358 -11.92 2.05 30.95
CA GLN A 358 -13.19 1.52 30.45
C GLN A 358 -13.68 2.44 29.32
N VAL A 359 -13.97 1.88 28.16
CA VAL A 359 -14.43 2.65 26.99
C VAL A 359 -15.84 3.16 27.24
N SER A 360 -15.99 4.42 27.66
CA SER A 360 -17.27 5.05 27.92
C SER A 360 -18.00 5.45 26.63
N PHE A 361 -17.24 5.83 25.60
CA PHE A 361 -17.78 6.15 24.27
C PHE A 361 -16.78 5.83 23.16
N ILE A 362 -17.31 5.62 21.95
CA ILE A 362 -16.51 5.50 20.71
C ILE A 362 -16.92 6.63 19.78
N ARG A 363 -15.93 7.32 19.21
CA ARG A 363 -16.14 8.46 18.30
C ARG A 363 -15.21 8.38 17.11
N PHE A 364 -15.70 8.80 15.95
CA PHE A 364 -14.88 9.02 14.74
C PHE A 364 -14.66 10.52 14.55
N GLN A 365 -13.47 10.90 14.13
CA GLN A 365 -13.08 12.31 13.95
C GLN A 365 -12.20 12.47 12.71
N GLY A 366 -12.28 13.62 12.04
CA GLY A 366 -11.36 14.05 10.99
C GLY A 366 -11.74 13.66 9.55
N SER A 367 -12.75 12.80 9.35
CA SER A 367 -13.28 12.51 8.01
C SER A 367 -14.35 13.51 7.60
N GLU A 368 -14.21 14.06 6.40
CA GLU A 368 -15.16 14.99 5.78
C GLU A 368 -15.82 14.41 4.52
N LEU A 369 -15.13 13.49 3.84
CA LEU A 369 -15.58 12.90 2.57
C LEU A 369 -16.38 11.62 2.75
N THR A 370 -16.31 10.99 3.94
CA THR A 370 -16.92 9.69 4.21
C THR A 370 -17.84 9.77 5.43
N ASN A 371 -18.70 8.77 5.58
CA ASN A 371 -19.49 8.58 6.80
C ASN A 371 -18.95 7.38 7.58
N PRO A 372 -18.02 7.58 8.52
CA PRO A 372 -17.41 6.47 9.25
C PRO A 372 -18.37 5.74 10.19
N GLN A 373 -19.53 6.32 10.55
CA GLN A 373 -20.54 5.67 11.35
C GLN A 373 -21.07 4.36 10.70
N ARG A 374 -20.93 4.24 9.39
CA ARG A 374 -21.25 3.02 8.67
C ARG A 374 -20.46 1.80 9.18
N PHE A 375 -19.24 2.02 9.63
CA PHE A 375 -18.36 0.95 10.12
C PHE A 375 -18.52 0.67 11.63
N ALA A 376 -19.39 1.41 12.34
CA ALA A 376 -19.52 1.30 13.79
C ALA A 376 -19.89 -0.14 14.24
N ASN A 377 -20.76 -0.83 13.48
CA ASN A 377 -21.17 -2.20 13.79
C ASN A 377 -20.10 -3.26 13.45
N GLU A 378 -19.06 -2.87 12.74
CA GLU A 378 -17.96 -3.77 12.37
C GLU A 378 -16.81 -3.75 13.38
N LEU A 379 -16.83 -2.81 14.35
CA LEU A 379 -15.80 -2.68 15.35
C LEU A 379 -15.85 -3.82 16.37
N GLU A 380 -14.68 -4.29 16.78
CA GLU A 380 -14.52 -5.25 17.89
C GLU A 380 -14.54 -4.55 19.26
N SER A 381 -14.15 -3.27 19.28
CA SER A 381 -14.22 -2.41 20.47
C SER A 381 -15.67 -2.02 20.75
N THR A 382 -16.10 -2.14 21.99
CA THR A 382 -17.48 -1.82 22.38
C THR A 382 -17.51 -0.86 23.59
N THR A 383 -18.52 0.00 23.65
CA THR A 383 -18.77 0.84 24.81
C THR A 383 -19.12 0.01 26.03
N GLY A 384 -18.69 0.44 27.23
CA GLY A 384 -18.89 -0.27 28.48
C GLY A 384 -17.89 -1.41 28.73
N ALA A 385 -17.02 -1.74 27.77
CA ALA A 385 -15.99 -2.77 27.94
C ALA A 385 -14.63 -2.17 28.38
N PRO A 386 -13.76 -2.97 29.03
CA PRO A 386 -12.37 -2.56 29.23
C PRO A 386 -11.68 -2.27 27.91
N PHE A 387 -10.85 -1.24 27.88
CA PHE A 387 -10.03 -0.93 26.72
C PHE A 387 -9.06 -2.06 26.40
N ASP A 388 -9.12 -2.56 25.19
CA ASP A 388 -8.21 -3.55 24.64
C ASP A 388 -7.49 -2.93 23.44
N GLN A 389 -6.21 -2.64 23.61
CA GLN A 389 -5.39 -2.03 22.58
C GLN A 389 -5.33 -2.85 21.29
N LYS A 390 -5.26 -4.19 21.40
CA LYS A 390 -5.21 -5.06 20.21
C LYS A 390 -6.51 -5.03 19.42
N LYS A 391 -7.66 -4.89 20.11
CA LYS A 391 -8.95 -4.68 19.42
C LYS A 391 -8.97 -3.33 18.71
N ALA A 392 -8.59 -2.25 19.39
CA ALA A 392 -8.53 -0.93 18.79
C ALA A 392 -7.58 -0.86 17.58
N GLU A 393 -6.42 -1.54 17.64
CA GLU A 393 -5.50 -1.67 16.52
C GLU A 393 -6.12 -2.44 15.34
N ARG A 394 -6.90 -3.50 15.60
CA ARG A 394 -7.60 -4.24 14.54
C ARG A 394 -8.73 -3.41 13.93
N ASP A 395 -9.45 -2.65 14.75
CA ASP A 395 -10.50 -1.75 14.30
C ASP A 395 -9.93 -0.63 13.41
N ALA A 396 -8.84 0.01 13.82
CA ALA A 396 -8.15 1.01 13.01
C ALA A 396 -7.65 0.43 11.66
N ARG A 397 -7.11 -0.81 11.68
CA ARG A 397 -6.73 -1.51 10.44
C ARG A 397 -7.94 -1.84 9.56
N ARG A 398 -9.08 -2.19 10.14
CA ARG A 398 -10.33 -2.43 9.42
C ARG A 398 -10.85 -1.16 8.74
N LEU A 399 -10.86 -0.04 9.46
CA LEU A 399 -11.20 1.27 8.89
C LEU A 399 -10.26 1.63 7.73
N ALA A 400 -8.95 1.44 7.90
CA ALA A 400 -7.99 1.63 6.83
C ALA A 400 -8.20 0.70 5.63
N ALA A 401 -8.71 -0.51 5.85
CA ALA A 401 -8.98 -1.52 4.83
C ALA A 401 -10.18 -1.18 3.93
N SER A 402 -11.00 -0.19 4.29
CA SER A 402 -12.02 0.39 3.39
C SER A 402 -11.38 1.00 2.15
N GLY A 403 -10.11 1.44 2.26
CA GLY A 403 -9.36 2.08 1.19
C GLY A 403 -9.70 3.56 0.99
N ASP A 404 -10.52 4.14 1.86
CA ASP A 404 -10.99 5.53 1.76
C ASP A 404 -10.07 6.51 2.49
N TYR A 405 -9.36 6.03 3.51
CA TYR A 405 -8.51 6.85 4.35
C TYR A 405 -7.04 6.76 3.96
N ALA A 406 -6.35 7.89 3.96
CA ALA A 406 -4.90 7.96 3.93
C ALA A 406 -4.32 7.48 5.27
N ARG A 407 -5.01 7.86 6.39
CA ARG A 407 -4.67 7.45 7.73
C ARG A 407 -5.93 7.08 8.52
N ALA A 408 -5.89 5.97 9.23
CA ALA A 408 -6.88 5.58 10.24
C ALA A 408 -6.11 5.09 11.46
N ASP A 409 -6.27 5.79 12.57
CA ASP A 409 -5.61 5.52 13.82
C ASP A 409 -6.58 5.70 14.98
N PHE A 410 -6.15 5.44 16.21
CA PHE A 410 -6.98 5.61 17.39
C PHE A 410 -6.21 6.24 18.52
N ARG A 411 -6.93 6.89 19.41
CA ARG A 411 -6.41 7.38 20.70
C ARG A 411 -7.43 7.17 21.80
N LEU A 412 -6.92 6.89 22.98
CA LEU A 412 -7.71 6.86 24.20
C LEU A 412 -7.64 8.26 24.84
N VAL A 413 -8.77 8.90 24.99
CA VAL A 413 -8.88 10.24 25.58
C VAL A 413 -9.58 10.16 26.92
N ASN A 414 -9.04 10.89 27.91
CA ASN A 414 -9.71 11.05 29.18
C ASN A 414 -10.54 12.33 29.17
N THR A 415 -11.84 12.20 29.47
CA THR A 415 -12.79 13.32 29.53
C THR A 415 -13.58 13.27 30.83
N PRO A 416 -14.28 14.36 31.22
CA PRO A 416 -15.19 14.33 32.39
C PRO A 416 -16.25 13.24 32.31
N ASP A 417 -16.62 12.79 31.09
CA ASP A 417 -17.60 11.73 30.85
C ASP A 417 -16.98 10.32 30.87
N GLY A 418 -15.70 10.21 31.18
CA GLY A 418 -14.93 8.97 31.21
C GLY A 418 -13.93 8.83 30.05
N ASP A 419 -13.27 7.67 29.97
CA ASP A 419 -12.31 7.38 28.90
C ASP A 419 -13.03 7.08 27.59
N GLY A 420 -12.67 7.78 26.51
CA GLY A 420 -13.23 7.61 25.17
C GLY A 420 -12.22 7.03 24.20
N LEU A 421 -12.68 6.08 23.36
CA LEU A 421 -11.93 5.61 22.22
C LEU A 421 -12.28 6.47 20.99
N VAL A 422 -11.32 7.24 20.50
CA VAL A 422 -11.48 8.11 19.34
C VAL A 422 -10.67 7.54 18.18
N PHE A 423 -11.34 7.26 17.06
CA PHE A 423 -10.67 6.93 15.80
C PHE A 423 -10.43 8.22 15.01
N ASP A 424 -9.17 8.53 14.78
CA ASP A 424 -8.72 9.68 14.00
C ASP A 424 -8.57 9.21 12.55
N LEU A 425 -9.39 9.75 11.66
CA LEU A 425 -9.48 9.37 10.25
C LEU A 425 -9.06 10.56 9.40
N GLU A 426 -8.17 10.32 8.46
CA GLU A 426 -7.77 11.31 7.47
C GLU A 426 -8.16 10.79 6.09
N ASP A 427 -9.09 11.48 5.44
CA ASP A 427 -9.49 11.14 4.08
C ASP A 427 -8.30 11.28 3.13
N LYS A 428 -8.28 10.48 2.06
CA LYS A 428 -7.27 10.62 1.02
C LYS A 428 -7.34 12.01 0.37
N PRO A 429 -6.30 12.85 0.45
CA PRO A 429 -6.34 14.22 -0.08
C PRO A 429 -6.60 14.29 -1.59
N TRP A 430 -6.35 13.17 -2.31
CA TRP A 430 -6.62 13.04 -3.74
C TRP A 430 -8.00 12.47 -4.07
N GLY A 431 -8.82 12.12 -3.05
CA GLY A 431 -10.20 11.67 -3.24
C GLY A 431 -11.17 12.85 -3.49
N PRO A 432 -12.42 12.52 -3.79
CA PRO A 432 -13.05 11.20 -3.88
C PRO A 432 -13.09 10.59 -5.29
N ASN A 433 -12.49 11.22 -6.32
CA ASN A 433 -12.30 10.64 -7.65
C ASN A 433 -10.91 10.04 -7.75
N TYR A 434 -10.84 8.72 -7.88
CA TYR A 434 -9.57 7.98 -7.95
C TYR A 434 -9.35 7.47 -9.37
N PHE A 435 -8.11 7.57 -9.84
CA PHE A 435 -7.69 7.09 -11.14
C PHE A 435 -6.52 6.14 -10.99
N ARG A 436 -6.52 5.07 -11.78
CA ARG A 436 -5.41 4.11 -11.89
C ARG A 436 -5.12 3.86 -13.35
N VAL A 437 -3.86 3.76 -13.70
CA VAL A 437 -3.41 3.49 -15.06
C VAL A 437 -2.62 2.19 -15.07
N GLY A 438 -2.81 1.37 -16.09
CA GLY A 438 -2.08 0.14 -16.30
C GLY A 438 -1.80 -0.10 -17.77
N ILE A 439 -0.79 -0.92 -18.03
CA ILE A 439 -0.39 -1.31 -19.38
C ILE A 439 -0.23 -2.83 -19.40
N ASP A 440 -0.82 -3.48 -20.41
CA ASP A 440 -0.47 -4.86 -20.76
C ASP A 440 0.28 -4.84 -22.09
N LEU A 441 1.33 -5.61 -22.17
CA LEU A 441 2.08 -5.85 -23.38
C LEU A 441 2.43 -7.33 -23.50
N PHE A 442 2.25 -7.86 -24.67
CA PHE A 442 2.57 -9.25 -24.98
C PHE A 442 3.28 -9.34 -26.33
N THR A 443 4.29 -10.18 -26.44
CA THR A 443 4.85 -10.63 -27.71
C THR A 443 5.46 -12.03 -27.59
N ASP A 444 5.24 -12.84 -28.61
CA ASP A 444 5.85 -14.16 -28.76
C ASP A 444 7.08 -14.16 -29.68
N PHE A 445 7.46 -12.98 -30.19
CA PHE A 445 8.54 -12.78 -31.17
C PHE A 445 8.38 -13.61 -32.47
N GLN A 446 7.20 -14.22 -32.69
CA GLN A 446 6.89 -15.05 -33.87
C GLN A 446 5.76 -14.47 -34.71
N GLY A 447 5.24 -13.31 -34.34
CA GLY A 447 4.23 -12.57 -35.06
C GLY A 447 3.01 -12.16 -34.26
N ASP A 448 2.78 -12.74 -33.08
CA ASP A 448 1.71 -12.34 -32.20
C ASP A 448 2.23 -11.29 -31.21
N SER A 449 1.64 -10.12 -31.27
CA SER A 449 1.93 -9.02 -30.33
C SER A 449 0.66 -8.24 -30.03
N ALA A 450 0.49 -7.85 -28.80
CA ALA A 450 -0.65 -7.05 -28.35
C ALA A 450 -0.22 -6.05 -27.29
N PHE A 451 -0.90 -4.91 -27.25
CA PHE A 451 -0.79 -3.99 -26.13
C PHE A 451 -2.17 -3.47 -25.75
N ASN A 452 -2.36 -3.16 -24.47
CA ASN A 452 -3.54 -2.48 -23.97
C ASN A 452 -3.13 -1.43 -22.96
N LEU A 453 -3.66 -0.24 -23.10
CA LEU A 453 -3.61 0.82 -22.11
C LEU A 453 -4.92 0.80 -21.33
N LYS A 454 -4.85 0.75 -20.01
CA LYS A 454 -5.98 0.62 -19.10
C LYS A 454 -6.10 1.88 -18.22
N LEU A 455 -7.29 2.37 -18.05
CA LEU A 455 -7.64 3.44 -17.13
C LEU A 455 -8.85 3.00 -16.29
N ASN A 456 -8.69 3.02 -14.99
CA ASN A 456 -9.79 2.87 -14.04
C ASN A 456 -10.11 4.22 -13.41
N HIS A 457 -11.40 4.55 -13.26
CA HIS A 457 -11.91 5.68 -12.51
C HIS A 457 -12.93 5.17 -11.50
N ASP A 458 -12.69 5.48 -10.23
CA ASP A 458 -13.59 5.18 -9.11
C ASP A 458 -14.02 6.49 -8.45
N ARG A 459 -15.29 6.84 -8.54
CA ARG A 459 -15.92 7.87 -7.73
C ARG A 459 -16.56 7.21 -6.54
N ARG A 460 -16.06 7.50 -5.33
CA ARG A 460 -16.56 6.93 -4.08
C ARG A 460 -17.38 7.94 -3.30
N TRP A 461 -18.23 7.45 -2.42
CA TRP A 461 -19.05 8.27 -1.54
C TRP A 461 -19.89 9.28 -2.31
N LEU A 462 -20.67 8.81 -3.32
CA LEU A 462 -21.65 9.62 -4.02
C LEU A 462 -22.77 10.08 -3.09
N ASP A 463 -23.00 9.32 -2.03
CA ASP A 463 -23.96 9.60 -0.96
C ASP A 463 -23.43 9.14 0.41
N GLU A 464 -24.16 9.43 1.48
CA GLU A 464 -23.83 9.07 2.86
C GLU A 464 -23.81 7.55 3.13
N ASN A 465 -24.36 6.73 2.21
CA ASN A 465 -24.34 5.28 2.32
C ASN A 465 -23.09 4.65 1.72
N GLY A 466 -22.26 5.45 1.03
CA GLY A 466 -21.05 4.99 0.37
C GLY A 466 -21.32 4.39 -1.01
N THR A 467 -22.27 4.96 -1.76
CA THR A 467 -22.49 4.62 -3.17
C THR A 467 -21.22 4.90 -3.97
N GLU A 468 -20.86 3.97 -4.85
CA GLU A 468 -19.66 4.06 -5.69
C GLU A 468 -20.01 3.94 -7.15
N TRP A 469 -19.33 4.71 -7.98
CA TRP A 469 -19.41 4.62 -9.44
C TRP A 469 -18.03 4.30 -10.00
N ARG A 470 -17.89 3.09 -10.55
CA ARG A 470 -16.67 2.58 -11.17
C ARG A 470 -16.78 2.65 -12.68
N ASN A 471 -15.70 3.07 -13.32
CA ASN A 471 -15.56 3.07 -14.77
C ASN A 471 -14.18 2.49 -15.14
N PHE A 472 -14.15 1.67 -16.19
CA PHE A 472 -12.93 1.11 -16.72
C PHE A 472 -12.91 1.28 -18.23
N VAL A 473 -11.80 1.81 -18.74
CA VAL A 473 -11.55 2.02 -20.16
C VAL A 473 -10.26 1.31 -20.54
N GLN A 474 -10.31 0.51 -21.59
CA GLN A 474 -9.14 -0.13 -22.17
C GLN A 474 -9.07 0.21 -23.66
N ILE A 475 -7.88 0.61 -24.12
CA ILE A 475 -7.59 0.96 -25.51
C ILE A 475 -6.41 0.10 -25.97
N GLY A 476 -6.50 -0.44 -27.17
CA GLY A 476 -5.45 -1.30 -27.74
C GLY A 476 -6.02 -2.46 -28.52
N GLU A 477 -5.44 -3.66 -28.37
CA GLU A 477 -5.89 -4.87 -29.08
C GLU A 477 -7.28 -5.31 -28.66
N THR A 478 -7.63 -5.12 -27.38
CA THR A 478 -8.95 -5.45 -26.82
C THR A 478 -9.61 -4.22 -26.23
N PRO A 479 -10.19 -3.30 -27.05
CA PRO A 479 -10.92 -2.15 -26.52
C PRO A 479 -12.08 -2.59 -25.65
N LYS A 480 -12.20 -2.00 -24.45
CA LYS A 480 -13.25 -2.32 -23.48
C LYS A 480 -13.69 -1.05 -22.76
N LEU A 481 -14.98 -0.92 -22.58
CA LEU A 481 -15.61 0.04 -21.66
C LEU A 481 -16.45 -0.74 -20.67
N TYR A 482 -16.33 -0.43 -19.40
CA TYR A 482 -17.14 -0.99 -18.32
C TYR A 482 -17.56 0.13 -17.38
N THR A 483 -18.79 0.07 -16.89
CA THR A 483 -19.30 0.97 -15.86
C THR A 483 -20.16 0.18 -14.87
N GLU A 484 -20.08 0.51 -13.60
CA GLU A 484 -20.85 -0.09 -12.51
C GLU A 484 -21.23 0.97 -11.49
N LEU A 485 -22.51 1.02 -11.13
CA LEU A 485 -23.02 1.74 -9.98
C LEU A 485 -23.31 0.73 -8.88
N TYR A 486 -22.61 0.86 -7.75
CA TYR A 486 -22.72 0.00 -6.57
C TYR A 486 -23.36 0.80 -5.45
N HIS A 487 -24.47 0.33 -4.88
CA HIS A 487 -25.16 0.99 -3.79
C HIS A 487 -25.34 0.05 -2.59
N PRO A 488 -24.69 0.34 -1.45
CA PRO A 488 -24.92 -0.40 -0.21
C PRO A 488 -26.31 -0.13 0.35
N LEU A 489 -26.98 -1.19 0.78
CA LEU A 489 -28.30 -1.13 1.37
C LEU A 489 -28.22 -1.08 2.89
N LYS A 490 -29.13 -0.32 3.53
CA LYS A 490 -29.28 -0.30 5.00
C LYS A 490 -30.26 -1.40 5.48
N TRP A 491 -30.21 -2.56 4.86
CA TRP A 491 -31.10 -3.65 5.21
C TRP A 491 -30.41 -4.64 6.14
N THR A 492 -31.09 -4.98 7.22
CA THR A 492 -30.73 -6.11 8.06
C THR A 492 -31.61 -7.28 7.64
N LEU A 493 -31.09 -8.14 6.80
CA LEU A 493 -31.79 -9.37 6.38
C LEU A 493 -30.94 -10.57 6.78
N GLY A 494 -31.51 -11.44 7.61
CA GLY A 494 -30.79 -12.61 8.11
C GLY A 494 -29.69 -12.24 9.11
N TRP A 495 -28.46 -12.70 8.88
CA TRP A 495 -27.31 -12.54 9.77
C TRP A 495 -26.41 -11.35 9.45
N SER A 496 -26.71 -10.56 8.41
CA SER A 496 -25.88 -9.44 7.97
C SER A 496 -26.69 -8.22 7.60
N SER A 497 -26.09 -7.04 7.82
CA SER A 497 -26.61 -5.73 7.41
C SER A 497 -25.98 -5.18 6.13
N ASP A 498 -25.05 -5.91 5.48
CA ASP A 498 -24.16 -5.38 4.44
C ASP A 498 -24.59 -5.75 3.01
N TRP A 499 -25.90 -5.80 2.77
CA TRP A 499 -26.42 -6.03 1.43
C TRP A 499 -26.12 -4.86 0.51
N PHE A 500 -25.97 -5.15 -0.80
CA PHE A 500 -25.83 -4.12 -1.81
C PHE A 500 -26.64 -4.47 -3.07
N VAL A 501 -26.93 -3.46 -3.87
CA VAL A 501 -27.39 -3.61 -5.23
C VAL A 501 -26.36 -3.00 -6.17
N SER A 502 -26.11 -3.65 -7.32
CA SER A 502 -25.26 -3.08 -8.36
C SER A 502 -25.89 -3.22 -9.73
N GLY A 503 -25.79 -2.14 -10.54
CA GLY A 503 -26.13 -2.15 -11.95
C GLY A 503 -24.85 -1.94 -12.77
N TYR A 504 -24.64 -2.76 -13.81
CA TYR A 504 -23.42 -2.68 -14.61
C TYR A 504 -23.71 -2.81 -16.10
N ALA A 505 -22.81 -2.20 -16.90
CA ALA A 505 -22.79 -2.35 -18.35
C ALA A 505 -21.35 -2.43 -18.85
N SER A 506 -21.13 -3.21 -19.91
CA SER A 506 -19.83 -3.27 -20.60
C SER A 506 -20.00 -3.47 -22.09
N ILE A 507 -19.03 -2.97 -22.84
CA ILE A 507 -18.82 -3.31 -24.24
C ILE A 507 -17.35 -3.62 -24.45
N GLU A 508 -17.07 -4.72 -25.12
CA GLU A 508 -15.71 -5.18 -25.43
C GLU A 508 -15.65 -5.61 -26.89
N ARG A 509 -14.56 -5.27 -27.56
CA ARG A 509 -14.26 -5.79 -28.90
C ARG A 509 -12.92 -6.51 -28.85
N ARG A 510 -12.89 -7.74 -29.35
CA ARG A 510 -11.65 -8.53 -29.46
C ARG A 510 -11.58 -9.23 -30.81
N ARG A 511 -10.35 -9.44 -31.27
CA ARG A 511 -10.08 -10.31 -32.39
C ARG A 511 -10.05 -11.74 -31.89
N VAL A 512 -10.74 -12.63 -32.61
CA VAL A 512 -10.75 -14.07 -32.35
C VAL A 512 -10.22 -14.77 -33.59
N THR A 513 -9.03 -15.33 -33.47
CA THR A 513 -8.45 -16.17 -34.52
C THR A 513 -8.85 -17.62 -34.26
N VAL A 514 -9.34 -18.29 -35.27
CA VAL A 514 -9.67 -19.70 -35.23
C VAL A 514 -8.56 -20.46 -35.93
N TYR A 515 -7.98 -21.38 -35.22
CA TYR A 515 -6.89 -22.24 -35.72
C TYR A 515 -7.39 -23.67 -35.91
N ASP A 516 -6.71 -24.39 -36.80
CA ASP A 516 -6.71 -25.85 -36.73
C ASP A 516 -6.01 -26.27 -35.43
N ALA A 517 -6.64 -27.17 -34.70
CA ALA A 517 -6.17 -27.52 -33.34
C ALA A 517 -4.84 -28.25 -33.33
N ASP A 518 -4.48 -28.93 -34.41
CA ASP A 518 -3.28 -29.77 -34.49
C ASP A 518 -2.16 -29.12 -35.30
N SER A 519 -2.48 -28.53 -36.49
CA SER A 519 -1.47 -27.86 -37.33
C SER A 519 -1.16 -26.44 -36.93
N ALA A 520 -2.02 -25.82 -36.12
CA ALA A 520 -1.98 -24.39 -35.76
C ALA A 520 -2.09 -23.43 -36.97
N ASP A 521 -2.61 -23.92 -38.11
CA ASP A 521 -2.92 -23.07 -39.26
C ASP A 521 -4.12 -22.17 -38.97
N GLU A 522 -4.04 -20.91 -39.39
CA GLU A 522 -5.16 -19.96 -39.27
C GLU A 522 -6.27 -20.34 -40.25
N LEU A 523 -7.41 -20.76 -39.72
CA LEU A 523 -8.61 -21.11 -40.51
C LEU A 523 -9.51 -19.89 -40.72
N GLY A 524 -9.48 -18.91 -39.79
CA GLY A 524 -10.29 -17.70 -39.90
C GLY A 524 -10.05 -16.71 -38.79
N ARG A 525 -10.39 -15.47 -39.06
CA ARG A 525 -10.27 -14.38 -38.14
C ARG A 525 -11.61 -13.62 -38.05
N PHE A 526 -12.03 -13.34 -36.84
CA PHE A 526 -13.30 -12.68 -36.53
C PHE A 526 -13.08 -11.49 -35.63
N SER A 527 -13.84 -10.43 -35.87
CA SER A 527 -14.07 -9.37 -34.89
C SER A 527 -15.29 -9.74 -34.05
N ARG A 528 -15.07 -9.93 -32.74
CA ARG A 528 -16.14 -10.23 -31.78
C ARG A 528 -16.41 -8.99 -30.92
N THR A 529 -17.64 -8.47 -31.00
CA THR A 529 -18.12 -7.41 -30.09
C THR A 529 -19.09 -8.02 -29.09
N THR A 530 -18.83 -7.84 -27.81
CA THR A 530 -19.67 -8.32 -26.70
C THR A 530 -20.19 -7.14 -25.90
N GLY A 531 -21.51 -6.92 -25.91
CA GLY A 531 -22.20 -6.03 -24.99
C GLY A 531 -22.78 -6.84 -23.83
N ARG A 532 -22.62 -6.38 -22.61
CA ARG A 532 -23.24 -7.01 -21.42
C ARG A 532 -23.83 -5.92 -20.52
N PHE A 533 -25.01 -6.15 -19.98
CA PHE A 533 -25.57 -5.37 -18.89
C PHE A 533 -26.30 -6.28 -17.90
N GLY A 534 -26.41 -5.84 -16.66
CA GLY A 534 -27.08 -6.62 -15.62
C GLY A 534 -27.30 -5.83 -14.35
N ILE A 535 -28.10 -6.43 -13.48
CA ILE A 535 -28.39 -5.93 -12.14
C ILE A 535 -28.25 -7.10 -11.18
N ASP A 536 -27.47 -6.89 -10.12
CA ASP A 536 -27.22 -7.87 -9.07
C ASP A 536 -27.65 -7.31 -7.71
N ILE A 537 -28.15 -8.17 -6.84
CA ILE A 537 -28.16 -8.00 -5.40
C ILE A 537 -27.08 -8.92 -4.82
N GLY A 538 -26.33 -8.44 -3.86
CA GLY A 538 -25.24 -9.22 -3.29
C GLY A 538 -25.00 -8.94 -1.83
N GLN A 539 -24.18 -9.78 -1.23
CA GLN A 539 -23.78 -9.66 0.16
C GLN A 539 -22.31 -10.03 0.31
N PRO A 540 -21.47 -9.15 0.88
CA PRO A 540 -20.12 -9.51 1.26
C PRO A 540 -20.14 -10.41 2.53
N TRP A 541 -19.20 -11.36 2.59
CA TRP A 541 -18.91 -12.16 3.78
C TRP A 541 -17.74 -11.54 4.55
N GLY A 542 -17.90 -10.29 4.96
CA GLY A 542 -16.83 -9.50 5.55
C GLY A 542 -15.65 -9.40 4.59
N LYS A 543 -14.47 -9.82 5.04
CA LYS A 543 -13.21 -9.80 4.26
C LYS A 543 -12.96 -11.06 3.41
N PHE A 544 -13.79 -12.10 3.54
CA PHE A 544 -13.51 -13.38 2.88
C PHE A 544 -13.91 -13.39 1.40
N GLY A 545 -15.02 -12.76 1.06
CA GLY A 545 -15.56 -12.80 -0.27
C GLY A 545 -16.95 -12.17 -0.36
N GLU A 546 -17.65 -12.44 -1.45
CA GLU A 546 -19.04 -12.02 -1.68
C GLU A 546 -19.80 -12.99 -2.57
N PHE A 547 -21.09 -12.98 -2.47
CA PHE A 547 -21.96 -13.57 -3.48
C PHE A 547 -22.84 -12.52 -4.14
N ARG A 548 -23.24 -12.78 -5.38
CA ARG A 548 -24.17 -11.95 -6.16
C ARG A 548 -25.23 -12.83 -6.80
N LEU A 549 -26.45 -12.38 -6.76
CA LEU A 549 -27.59 -12.98 -7.47
C LEU A 549 -28.23 -11.89 -8.32
N GLY A 550 -28.46 -12.17 -9.59
CA GLY A 550 -28.99 -11.13 -10.47
C GLY A 550 -29.48 -11.64 -11.81
N VAL A 551 -29.66 -10.70 -12.72
CA VAL A 551 -30.05 -10.96 -14.10
C VAL A 551 -29.03 -10.27 -15.01
N SER A 552 -28.59 -11.01 -16.04
CA SER A 552 -27.69 -10.46 -17.05
C SER A 552 -28.25 -10.66 -18.45
N HIS A 553 -27.98 -9.68 -19.32
CA HIS A 553 -28.24 -9.75 -20.76
C HIS A 553 -26.92 -9.53 -21.50
N VAL A 554 -26.62 -10.43 -22.43
CA VAL A 554 -25.40 -10.41 -23.25
C VAL A 554 -25.78 -10.41 -24.72
N VAL A 555 -25.19 -9.50 -25.48
CA VAL A 555 -25.25 -9.47 -26.94
C VAL A 555 -23.86 -9.69 -27.48
N LEU A 556 -23.67 -10.76 -28.21
CA LEU A 556 -22.39 -11.14 -28.81
C LEU A 556 -22.54 -11.10 -30.33
N HIS A 557 -21.78 -10.25 -31.00
CA HIS A 557 -21.75 -10.13 -32.45
C HIS A 557 -20.39 -10.55 -32.97
N ASN A 558 -20.37 -11.61 -33.81
CA ASN A 558 -19.19 -12.06 -34.54
C ASN A 558 -19.29 -11.64 -36.00
N SER A 559 -18.26 -10.96 -36.50
CA SER A 559 -18.12 -10.58 -37.91
C SER A 559 -16.84 -11.19 -38.47
N PRO A 560 -16.87 -11.96 -39.58
CA PRO A 560 -15.65 -12.48 -40.18
C PRO A 560 -14.83 -11.35 -40.81
N ASP A 561 -13.52 -11.33 -40.50
CA ASP A 561 -12.53 -10.42 -41.10
C ASP A 561 -11.76 -11.14 -42.21
N LEU A 562 -11.39 -12.42 -42.00
CA LEU A 562 -10.67 -13.28 -42.93
C LEU A 562 -11.15 -14.73 -42.75
N LEU A 563 -11.35 -15.43 -43.85
CA LEU A 563 -11.67 -16.85 -43.83
C LEU A 563 -10.79 -17.59 -44.84
N ALA A 564 -10.12 -18.65 -44.39
CA ALA A 564 -9.44 -19.60 -45.28
C ALA A 564 -10.45 -20.46 -46.04
N ALA A 565 -10.08 -20.96 -47.21
CA ALA A 565 -10.95 -21.84 -47.97
C ALA A 565 -11.31 -23.14 -47.22
N ALA A 566 -10.46 -23.55 -46.28
CA ALA A 566 -10.66 -24.72 -45.43
C ALA A 566 -11.54 -24.44 -44.18
N TYR A 567 -12.01 -23.19 -43.96
CA TYR A 567 -12.84 -22.87 -42.81
C TYR A 567 -14.18 -23.65 -42.85
N PRO A 568 -14.47 -24.49 -41.83
CA PRO A 568 -15.63 -25.37 -41.87
C PRO A 568 -16.95 -24.74 -41.51
N GLY A 569 -16.95 -23.47 -41.08
CA GLY A 569 -18.12 -22.80 -40.54
C GLY A 569 -18.80 -21.80 -41.49
N PRO A 570 -19.94 -21.19 -41.10
CA PRO A 570 -20.61 -20.18 -41.89
C PRO A 570 -19.76 -18.91 -42.02
N GLY A 571 -19.61 -18.44 -43.25
CA GLY A 571 -18.87 -17.24 -43.59
C GLY A 571 -19.61 -15.91 -43.38
N ASN A 572 -20.71 -15.88 -42.63
CA ASN A 572 -21.52 -14.68 -42.40
C ASN A 572 -21.47 -14.21 -40.95
N SER A 573 -21.79 -12.93 -40.76
CA SER A 573 -21.92 -12.34 -39.41
C SER A 573 -23.03 -12.98 -38.62
N GLN A 574 -22.80 -13.13 -37.31
CA GLN A 574 -23.77 -13.77 -36.42
C GLN A 574 -23.91 -13.01 -35.13
N THR A 575 -25.15 -12.92 -34.63
CA THR A 575 -25.45 -12.33 -33.34
C THR A 575 -26.10 -13.35 -32.42
N VAL A 576 -25.57 -13.47 -31.23
CA VAL A 576 -26.09 -14.30 -30.15
C VAL A 576 -26.58 -13.35 -29.04
N GLN A 577 -27.82 -13.54 -28.59
CA GLN A 577 -28.34 -12.82 -27.43
C GLN A 577 -28.69 -13.82 -26.33
N GLU A 578 -28.23 -13.54 -25.13
CA GLU A 578 -28.46 -14.36 -23.93
C GLU A 578 -29.08 -13.52 -22.83
N THR A 579 -30.16 -14.00 -22.22
CA THR A 579 -30.76 -13.39 -21.04
C THR A 579 -30.97 -14.46 -20.00
N GLY A 580 -30.45 -14.26 -18.79
CA GLY A 580 -30.53 -15.29 -17.76
C GLY A 580 -30.34 -14.78 -16.34
N ALA A 581 -30.80 -15.64 -15.41
CA ALA A 581 -30.41 -15.49 -14.00
C ALA A 581 -28.94 -15.77 -13.84
N ARG A 582 -28.27 -14.92 -13.07
CA ARG A 582 -26.84 -14.96 -12.79
C ARG A 582 -26.63 -15.22 -11.32
N PHE A 583 -25.74 -16.16 -11.01
CA PHE A 583 -25.19 -16.38 -9.67
C PHE A 583 -23.67 -16.28 -9.74
N LYS A 584 -23.07 -15.47 -8.88
CA LYS A 584 -21.63 -15.31 -8.79
C LYS A 584 -21.16 -15.41 -7.33
N VAL A 585 -20.05 -16.12 -7.11
CA VAL A 585 -19.38 -16.24 -5.81
C VAL A 585 -17.91 -15.93 -6.01
N ILE A 586 -17.38 -15.07 -5.17
CA ILE A 586 -15.96 -14.77 -5.13
C ILE A 586 -15.46 -14.94 -3.70
N ILE A 587 -14.40 -15.73 -3.52
CA ILE A 587 -13.66 -15.86 -2.26
C ILE A 587 -12.23 -15.47 -2.56
N ASP A 588 -11.66 -14.53 -1.83
CA ASP A 588 -10.32 -14.04 -2.10
C ASP A 588 -9.53 -13.76 -0.81
N GLN A 589 -8.52 -14.57 -0.56
CA GLN A 589 -7.61 -14.52 0.57
C GLN A 589 -6.14 -14.54 0.12
N LEU A 590 -5.87 -14.23 -1.16
CA LEU A 590 -4.50 -14.06 -1.63
C LEU A 590 -3.82 -12.90 -0.92
N ASP A 591 -2.59 -13.11 -0.48
CA ASP A 591 -1.75 -12.05 0.12
C ASP A 591 -1.35 -10.99 -0.91
N TYR A 592 -1.20 -11.39 -2.17
CA TYR A 592 -0.88 -10.51 -3.27
C TYR A 592 -1.44 -11.05 -4.59
N VAL A 593 -1.67 -10.19 -5.58
CA VAL A 593 -2.27 -10.60 -6.86
C VAL A 593 -1.21 -11.09 -7.85
N ASN A 594 -0.05 -10.39 -7.89
CA ASN A 594 1.08 -10.77 -8.73
C ASN A 594 2.04 -11.60 -7.89
N PHE A 595 2.51 -12.75 -8.38
CA PHE A 595 3.40 -13.63 -7.62
C PHE A 595 2.95 -13.86 -6.15
N PRO A 596 1.73 -14.37 -5.91
CA PRO A 596 1.22 -14.58 -4.57
C PRO A 596 2.11 -15.57 -3.80
N LEU A 597 2.42 -15.24 -2.54
CA LEU A 597 3.21 -16.10 -1.67
C LEU A 597 2.34 -17.02 -0.82
N SER A 598 1.11 -16.62 -0.55
CA SER A 598 0.18 -17.38 0.27
C SER A 598 -1.28 -17.06 -0.02
N GLY A 599 -2.16 -17.97 0.38
CA GLY A 599 -3.59 -17.77 0.28
C GLY A 599 -4.22 -18.39 -0.96
N TYR A 600 -5.46 -18.05 -1.20
CA TYR A 600 -6.25 -18.63 -2.30
C TYR A 600 -7.32 -17.65 -2.79
N ARG A 601 -7.72 -17.82 -4.05
CA ARG A 601 -8.88 -17.16 -4.66
C ARG A 601 -9.71 -18.18 -5.41
N VAL A 602 -11.02 -18.07 -5.30
CA VAL A 602 -12.00 -18.83 -6.10
C VAL A 602 -13.02 -17.85 -6.63
N ASP A 603 -13.25 -17.88 -7.93
CA ASP A 603 -14.27 -17.10 -8.64
C ASP A 603 -15.16 -18.06 -9.43
N GLY A 604 -16.43 -18.08 -9.12
CA GLY A 604 -17.42 -18.94 -9.78
C GLY A 604 -18.61 -18.14 -10.27
N GLU A 605 -18.98 -18.33 -11.54
CA GLU A 605 -20.15 -17.70 -12.14
C GLU A 605 -21.02 -18.75 -12.86
N THR A 606 -22.31 -18.68 -12.64
CA THR A 606 -23.31 -19.48 -13.38
C THR A 606 -24.39 -18.58 -13.93
N VAL A 607 -24.74 -18.76 -15.21
CA VAL A 607 -25.86 -18.06 -15.86
C VAL A 607 -26.76 -19.09 -16.49
N ILE A 608 -28.04 -19.05 -16.17
CA ILE A 608 -29.07 -19.97 -16.70
C ILE A 608 -30.19 -19.13 -17.29
N GLY A 609 -30.57 -19.40 -18.53
CA GLY A 609 -31.56 -18.56 -19.19
C GLY A 609 -31.96 -19.01 -20.60
N SER A 610 -32.20 -18.04 -21.41
CA SER A 610 -32.63 -18.24 -22.80
C SER A 610 -31.70 -17.52 -23.78
N ARG A 611 -31.46 -18.17 -24.92
CA ARG A 611 -30.57 -17.72 -26.00
C ARG A 611 -31.34 -17.64 -27.32
N THR A 612 -31.03 -16.61 -28.10
CA THR A 612 -31.42 -16.48 -29.51
C THR A 612 -30.18 -16.30 -30.38
N VAL A 613 -30.18 -16.89 -31.57
CA VAL A 613 -29.10 -16.78 -32.55
C VAL A 613 -29.66 -16.30 -33.86
N THR A 614 -29.01 -15.33 -34.51
CA THR A 614 -29.43 -14.83 -35.84
C THR A 614 -29.48 -15.97 -36.86
N GLY A 615 -30.57 -16.13 -37.57
CA GLY A 615 -30.78 -17.22 -38.53
C GLY A 615 -31.21 -18.56 -37.91
N GLY A 616 -31.36 -18.65 -36.61
CA GLY A 616 -31.89 -19.79 -35.87
C GLY A 616 -33.41 -19.71 -35.65
N SER A 617 -34.05 -20.85 -35.59
CA SER A 617 -35.51 -20.92 -35.28
C SER A 617 -35.74 -20.96 -33.78
N GLY A 618 -36.12 -19.82 -33.19
CA GLY A 618 -36.66 -19.77 -31.84
C GLY A 618 -35.69 -19.43 -30.72
N ARG A 619 -36.24 -19.47 -29.50
CA ARG A 619 -35.58 -19.17 -28.21
C ARG A 619 -35.23 -20.48 -27.52
N ASN A 620 -33.96 -20.70 -27.28
CA ASN A 620 -33.42 -21.94 -26.71
C ASN A 620 -32.93 -21.71 -25.26
N GLY A 621 -33.11 -22.72 -24.41
CA GLY A 621 -32.51 -22.69 -23.08
C GLY A 621 -30.99 -22.81 -23.15
N PHE A 622 -30.27 -22.09 -22.28
CA PHE A 622 -28.83 -22.23 -22.13
C PHE A 622 -28.43 -22.22 -20.67
N ALA A 623 -27.26 -22.79 -20.39
CA ALA A 623 -26.58 -22.68 -19.13
C ALA A 623 -25.08 -22.44 -19.40
N ARG A 624 -24.50 -21.54 -18.63
CA ARG A 624 -23.07 -21.25 -18.65
C ARG A 624 -22.52 -21.38 -17.24
N PHE A 625 -21.39 -22.04 -17.11
CA PHE A 625 -20.67 -22.23 -15.86
C PHE A 625 -19.20 -21.86 -16.08
N GLU A 626 -18.68 -21.03 -15.20
CA GLU A 626 -17.29 -20.60 -15.20
C GLU A 626 -16.77 -20.73 -13.77
N LEU A 627 -15.61 -21.38 -13.58
CA LEU A 627 -14.95 -21.54 -12.32
C LEU A 627 -13.46 -21.35 -12.50
N GLU A 628 -12.88 -20.46 -11.71
CA GLU A 628 -11.44 -20.26 -11.62
C GLU A 628 -11.01 -20.35 -10.17
N GLY A 629 -9.88 -21.01 -9.93
CA GLY A 629 -9.27 -21.13 -8.62
C GLY A 629 -7.77 -20.99 -8.69
N THR A 630 -7.19 -20.26 -7.76
CA THR A 630 -5.73 -20.20 -7.58
C THR A 630 -5.40 -20.29 -6.10
N GLY A 631 -4.27 -20.92 -5.79
CA GLY A 631 -3.77 -21.01 -4.42
C GLY A 631 -2.26 -21.05 -4.40
N ALA A 632 -1.66 -20.36 -3.41
CA ALA A 632 -0.21 -20.27 -3.25
C ALA A 632 0.21 -20.67 -1.84
N VAL A 633 1.36 -21.30 -1.74
CA VAL A 633 2.01 -21.65 -0.47
C VAL A 633 3.52 -21.52 -0.61
N THR A 634 4.18 -20.93 0.39
CA THR A 634 5.61 -20.68 0.41
C THR A 634 6.31 -21.47 1.50
N TRP A 635 7.44 -22.08 1.16
CA TRP A 635 8.38 -22.71 2.07
C TRP A 635 9.77 -22.08 1.90
N GLY A 636 10.19 -21.30 2.88
CA GLY A 636 11.43 -20.54 2.81
C GLY A 636 11.41 -19.53 1.66
N ARG A 637 12.19 -19.78 0.61
CA ARG A 637 12.29 -18.89 -0.57
C ARG A 637 11.55 -19.43 -1.80
N TYR A 638 10.91 -20.58 -1.69
CA TYR A 638 10.22 -21.25 -2.78
C TYR A 638 8.72 -21.19 -2.60
N THR A 639 8.02 -20.84 -3.63
CA THR A 639 6.56 -20.79 -3.67
C THR A 639 6.04 -21.77 -4.72
N LEU A 640 4.99 -22.49 -4.37
CA LEU A 640 4.18 -23.25 -5.30
C LEU A 640 2.83 -22.57 -5.42
N ASN A 641 2.44 -22.27 -6.65
CA ASN A 641 1.12 -21.77 -7.01
C ASN A 641 0.40 -22.80 -7.88
N ALA A 642 -0.83 -23.10 -7.55
CA ALA A 642 -1.71 -23.96 -8.33
C ALA A 642 -2.87 -23.14 -8.87
N TYR A 643 -3.16 -23.28 -10.17
CA TYR A 643 -4.32 -22.64 -10.82
C TYR A 643 -5.15 -23.69 -11.52
N LEU A 644 -6.47 -23.54 -11.46
CA LEU A 644 -7.45 -24.39 -12.15
C LEU A 644 -8.52 -23.49 -12.78
N SER A 645 -8.89 -23.75 -14.05
CA SER A 645 -10.10 -23.20 -14.62
C SER A 645 -10.97 -24.30 -15.28
N ALA A 646 -12.25 -24.16 -15.11
CA ALA A 646 -13.27 -25.02 -15.72
C ALA A 646 -14.40 -24.15 -16.27
N GLU A 647 -14.61 -24.20 -17.57
CA GLU A 647 -15.58 -23.39 -18.26
C GLU A 647 -16.49 -24.31 -19.09
N SER A 648 -17.79 -24.10 -19.05
CA SER A 648 -18.75 -24.91 -19.77
C SER A 648 -19.94 -24.08 -20.23
N ALA A 649 -20.28 -24.18 -21.51
CA ALA A 649 -21.50 -23.61 -22.06
C ALA A 649 -22.33 -24.71 -22.69
N GLY A 650 -23.59 -24.85 -22.27
CA GLY A 650 -24.53 -25.86 -22.75
C GLY A 650 -25.84 -25.26 -23.23
N GLY A 651 -26.65 -26.04 -23.93
CA GLY A 651 -27.99 -25.67 -24.40
C GLY A 651 -28.21 -25.94 -25.88
N ALA A 652 -29.45 -26.01 -26.30
CA ALA A 652 -29.80 -26.17 -27.70
C ALA A 652 -29.38 -24.93 -28.51
N GLY A 653 -28.94 -25.12 -29.76
CA GLY A 653 -28.46 -24.05 -30.63
C GLY A 653 -27.00 -23.64 -30.44
N LEU A 654 -26.24 -24.31 -29.58
CA LEU A 654 -24.79 -24.30 -29.64
C LEU A 654 -24.36 -25.11 -30.86
N SER A 655 -23.88 -24.42 -31.85
CA SER A 655 -23.39 -25.03 -33.07
C SER A 655 -21.98 -25.60 -32.83
N THR A 656 -21.63 -26.65 -33.60
CA THR A 656 -20.25 -27.15 -33.70
C THR A 656 -19.33 -26.20 -34.48
N ASP A 657 -19.79 -25.00 -34.72
CA ASP A 657 -19.19 -24.00 -35.54
C ASP A 657 -18.10 -23.24 -34.79
N LEU A 658 -16.87 -23.33 -35.25
CA LEU A 658 -15.66 -22.78 -34.63
C LEU A 658 -15.75 -21.27 -34.35
N GLY A 659 -16.45 -20.48 -35.15
CA GLY A 659 -16.65 -19.05 -34.94
C GLY A 659 -17.58 -18.67 -33.79
N ARG A 660 -18.25 -19.63 -33.17
CA ARG A 660 -19.30 -19.40 -32.14
C ARG A 660 -18.90 -19.89 -30.76
N TYR A 661 -17.69 -20.37 -30.57
CA TYR A 661 -17.27 -20.89 -29.28
C TYR A 661 -17.21 -19.83 -28.20
N SER A 662 -17.57 -20.24 -27.02
CA SER A 662 -17.59 -19.35 -25.85
C SER A 662 -16.20 -19.13 -25.30
N TYR A 663 -15.34 -20.16 -25.31
CA TYR A 663 -14.07 -20.21 -24.60
C TYR A 663 -12.89 -20.58 -25.48
N ASN A 664 -11.72 -20.08 -25.07
CA ASN A 664 -10.45 -20.35 -25.77
C ASN A 664 -9.34 -20.71 -24.77
N LEU A 665 -8.36 -21.49 -25.20
CA LEU A 665 -7.20 -21.89 -24.43
C LEU A 665 -5.96 -21.84 -25.33
N GLY A 666 -4.83 -21.44 -24.78
CA GLY A 666 -3.52 -21.33 -25.47
C GLY A 666 -2.84 -20.02 -25.14
N GLY A 667 -1.52 -20.01 -25.13
CA GLY A 667 -0.66 -18.88 -24.83
C GLY A 667 0.15 -19.06 -23.55
N PHE A 668 1.01 -18.10 -23.25
CA PHE A 668 1.87 -18.10 -22.08
C PHE A 668 1.05 -18.20 -20.79
N HIS A 669 1.38 -19.12 -19.90
CA HIS A 669 0.67 -19.45 -18.64
C HIS A 669 -0.78 -19.94 -18.82
N ARG A 670 -1.26 -20.08 -20.06
CA ARG A 670 -2.57 -20.66 -20.40
C ARG A 670 -2.45 -21.77 -21.44
N LEU A 671 -1.63 -22.75 -21.20
CA LEU A 671 -1.15 -23.82 -22.06
C LEU A 671 0.03 -23.32 -22.93
N SER A 672 1.14 -23.06 -22.26
CA SER A 672 2.39 -22.57 -22.84
C SER A 672 2.89 -23.48 -23.98
N GLY A 673 3.37 -22.87 -25.05
CA GLY A 673 3.81 -23.59 -26.28
C GLY A 673 2.70 -23.80 -27.30
N TYR A 674 1.48 -23.35 -27.04
CA TYR A 674 0.40 -23.17 -28.02
C TYR A 674 0.23 -21.68 -28.33
N ARG A 675 -0.23 -21.34 -29.55
CA ARG A 675 -0.54 -19.95 -29.92
C ARG A 675 -1.64 -19.39 -29.04
N PHE A 676 -1.66 -18.07 -28.90
CA PHE A 676 -2.71 -17.40 -28.13
C PHE A 676 -4.11 -17.76 -28.64
N ASN A 677 -4.95 -18.35 -27.77
CA ASN A 677 -6.30 -18.82 -28.08
C ASN A 677 -6.36 -19.92 -29.17
N GLN A 678 -5.32 -20.74 -29.37
CA GLN A 678 -5.29 -21.76 -30.40
C GLN A 678 -6.39 -22.79 -30.26
N LEU A 679 -6.72 -23.24 -29.07
CA LEU A 679 -7.77 -24.19 -28.79
C LEU A 679 -9.05 -23.47 -28.48
N ALA A 680 -10.16 -23.88 -29.08
CA ALA A 680 -11.46 -23.25 -28.88
C ALA A 680 -12.55 -24.31 -28.68
N GLY A 681 -13.49 -24.04 -27.77
CA GLY A 681 -14.57 -24.96 -27.46
C GLY A 681 -15.65 -24.38 -26.56
N ASN A 682 -16.72 -25.16 -26.36
CA ASN A 682 -17.78 -24.82 -25.43
C ASN A 682 -17.46 -25.30 -24.01
N ASN A 683 -16.47 -26.18 -23.86
CA ASN A 683 -16.04 -26.73 -22.59
C ASN A 683 -14.50 -26.66 -22.53
N VAL A 684 -13.97 -26.04 -21.49
CA VAL A 684 -12.53 -25.92 -21.25
C VAL A 684 -12.22 -26.44 -19.85
N LEU A 685 -11.16 -27.23 -19.77
CA LEU A 685 -10.56 -27.60 -18.51
C LEU A 685 -9.05 -27.30 -18.60
N PHE A 686 -8.53 -26.57 -17.65
CA PHE A 686 -7.12 -26.19 -17.61
C PHE A 686 -6.60 -26.18 -16.19
N GLY A 687 -5.39 -26.71 -16.00
CA GLY A 687 -4.67 -26.67 -14.74
C GLY A 687 -3.21 -26.27 -14.94
N ARG A 688 -2.67 -25.49 -14.01
CA ARG A 688 -1.26 -25.07 -14.00
C ARG A 688 -0.69 -25.26 -12.60
N LEU A 689 0.48 -25.84 -12.52
CA LEU A 689 1.37 -25.81 -11.37
C LEU A 689 2.56 -24.90 -11.70
N GLU A 690 2.76 -23.89 -10.91
CA GLU A 690 3.81 -22.88 -11.08
C GLU A 690 4.68 -22.85 -9.84
N GLY A 691 5.97 -23.14 -10.03
CA GLY A 691 6.97 -23.03 -8.96
C GLY A 691 7.89 -21.84 -9.20
N TYR A 692 8.11 -21.01 -8.20
CA TYR A 692 9.07 -19.91 -8.32
C TYR A 692 9.83 -19.63 -7.03
N ARG A 693 11.01 -19.04 -7.19
CA ARG A 693 11.89 -18.59 -6.12
C ARG A 693 12.07 -17.08 -6.19
N ARG A 694 11.84 -16.40 -5.07
CA ARG A 694 12.18 -14.98 -4.94
C ARG A 694 13.69 -14.82 -4.76
N LEU A 695 14.30 -13.91 -5.55
CA LEU A 695 15.72 -13.58 -5.48
C LEU A 695 15.97 -12.56 -4.37
N GLU A 696 17.20 -12.54 -3.84
CA GLU A 696 17.59 -11.59 -2.76
C GLU A 696 17.78 -10.17 -3.29
N TYR A 697 18.28 -10.06 -4.52
CA TYR A 697 18.49 -8.77 -5.16
C TYR A 697 17.15 -8.22 -5.66
N VAL A 698 16.78 -7.04 -5.18
CA VAL A 698 15.57 -6.32 -5.59
C VAL A 698 16.01 -5.00 -6.24
N PRO A 699 15.92 -4.88 -7.57
CA PRO A 699 16.25 -3.62 -8.26
C PRO A 699 15.33 -2.46 -7.81
N LEU A 700 15.88 -1.25 -7.88
CA LEU A 700 15.11 -0.02 -7.72
C LEU A 700 13.91 -0.05 -8.70
N LEU A 701 12.72 0.25 -8.30
CA LEU A 701 11.46 0.17 -9.08
C LEU A 701 10.83 -1.22 -9.22
N THR A 702 11.38 -2.25 -8.56
CA THR A 702 10.71 -3.56 -8.45
C THR A 702 10.42 -3.90 -7.00
N ARG A 703 9.39 -4.72 -6.77
CA ARG A 703 9.06 -5.29 -5.45
C ARG A 703 9.67 -6.65 -5.23
N GLY A 704 10.18 -7.26 -6.29
CA GLY A 704 10.83 -8.56 -6.26
C GLY A 704 11.20 -9.06 -7.64
N LEU A 705 12.26 -9.87 -7.69
CA LEU A 705 12.63 -10.68 -8.83
C LEU A 705 12.35 -12.14 -8.53
N PHE A 706 11.89 -12.87 -9.53
CA PHE A 706 11.50 -14.27 -9.41
C PHE A 706 12.09 -15.07 -10.57
N VAL A 707 12.46 -16.30 -10.28
CA VAL A 707 12.82 -17.29 -11.29
C VAL A 707 11.92 -18.49 -11.06
N GLY A 708 11.27 -18.96 -12.11
CA GLY A 708 10.31 -20.03 -11.99
C GLY A 708 10.01 -20.77 -13.28
N GLY A 709 9.05 -21.69 -13.17
CA GLY A 709 8.55 -22.42 -14.30
C GLY A 709 7.17 -22.98 -14.03
N THR A 710 6.50 -23.40 -15.11
CA THR A 710 5.14 -23.97 -15.07
C THR A 710 5.11 -25.36 -15.67
N LEU A 711 4.19 -26.16 -15.15
CA LEU A 711 3.67 -27.39 -15.75
C LEU A 711 2.18 -27.20 -15.95
N GLU A 712 1.72 -27.39 -17.16
CA GLU A 712 0.38 -27.03 -17.59
C GLU A 712 -0.29 -28.20 -18.31
N ALA A 713 -1.58 -28.38 -18.07
CA ALA A 713 -2.39 -29.36 -18.77
C ALA A 713 -3.81 -28.81 -19.00
N GLY A 714 -4.33 -28.99 -20.19
CA GLY A 714 -5.69 -28.55 -20.51
C GLY A 714 -6.12 -28.89 -21.92
N ASN A 715 -7.40 -28.73 -22.19
CA ASN A 715 -7.95 -28.85 -23.52
C ASN A 715 -9.27 -28.07 -23.63
N ALA A 716 -9.72 -27.86 -24.89
CA ALA A 716 -11.00 -27.27 -25.22
C ALA A 716 -11.81 -28.26 -26.09
N TRP A 717 -13.05 -28.51 -25.72
CA TRP A 717 -13.93 -29.46 -26.42
C TRP A 717 -15.24 -28.78 -26.87
N THR A 718 -15.71 -29.17 -28.04
CA THR A 718 -16.95 -28.66 -28.55
C THR A 718 -18.17 -29.20 -27.79
N ARG A 719 -18.19 -30.51 -27.51
CA ARG A 719 -19.32 -31.18 -26.85
C ARG A 719 -18.92 -31.66 -25.45
N LYS A 720 -19.85 -31.56 -24.51
CA LYS A 720 -19.63 -31.97 -23.12
C LYS A 720 -19.25 -33.45 -22.98
N GLN A 721 -19.79 -34.31 -23.82
CA GLN A 721 -19.50 -35.74 -23.82
C GLN A 721 -18.06 -36.09 -24.27
N ASP A 722 -17.41 -35.17 -24.97
CA ASP A 722 -16.03 -35.35 -25.45
C ASP A 722 -14.99 -34.96 -24.39
N VAL A 723 -15.41 -34.41 -23.29
CA VAL A 723 -14.50 -34.00 -22.18
C VAL A 723 -13.87 -35.22 -21.56
N SER A 724 -12.54 -35.32 -21.68
CA SER A 724 -11.77 -36.45 -21.17
C SER A 724 -10.41 -36.00 -20.60
N LEU A 725 -10.04 -36.53 -19.45
CA LEU A 725 -8.73 -36.27 -18.84
C LEU A 725 -7.59 -36.97 -19.63
N SER A 726 -7.90 -38.01 -20.42
CA SER A 726 -6.91 -38.68 -21.25
C SER A 726 -6.53 -37.90 -22.52
N ASP A 727 -7.32 -36.87 -22.86
CA ASP A 727 -7.12 -36.03 -24.05
C ASP A 727 -6.52 -34.65 -23.69
N LEU A 728 -6.02 -34.48 -22.48
CA LEU A 728 -5.36 -33.25 -22.10
C LEU A 728 -4.08 -33.03 -22.87
N ARG A 729 -3.90 -31.82 -23.38
CA ARG A 729 -2.64 -31.33 -23.97
C ARG A 729 -1.79 -30.73 -22.85
N THR A 730 -0.49 -30.82 -22.98
CA THR A 730 0.46 -30.36 -21.98
C THR A 730 1.36 -29.27 -22.52
N GLY A 731 1.71 -28.35 -21.66
CA GLY A 731 2.65 -27.27 -21.91
C GLY A 731 3.53 -27.00 -20.69
N SER A 732 4.63 -26.32 -20.91
CA SER A 732 5.53 -25.91 -19.85
C SER A 732 6.24 -24.62 -20.18
N SER A 733 6.68 -23.90 -19.17
CA SER A 733 7.49 -22.70 -19.34
C SER A 733 8.58 -22.59 -18.28
N LEU A 734 9.65 -21.86 -18.62
CA LEU A 734 10.62 -21.35 -17.67
C LEU A 734 10.67 -19.83 -17.84
N PHE A 735 10.71 -19.10 -16.74
CA PHE A 735 10.65 -17.65 -16.80
C PHE A 735 11.52 -16.96 -15.75
N VAL A 736 11.90 -15.73 -16.06
CA VAL A 736 12.32 -14.72 -15.09
C VAL A 736 11.19 -13.72 -14.97
N GLY A 737 10.76 -13.47 -13.76
CA GLY A 737 9.68 -12.55 -13.44
C GLY A 737 10.15 -11.38 -12.61
N ALA A 738 9.56 -10.21 -12.81
CA ALA A 738 9.76 -9.03 -11.98
C ALA A 738 8.42 -8.40 -11.61
N ASP A 739 8.19 -8.18 -10.34
CA ASP A 739 7.03 -7.39 -9.90
C ASP A 739 7.40 -5.91 -9.98
N THR A 740 7.06 -5.29 -11.11
CA THR A 740 7.42 -3.90 -11.39
C THR A 740 6.31 -2.94 -10.97
N SER A 741 6.67 -1.68 -10.93
CA SER A 741 5.70 -0.61 -10.65
C SER A 741 4.65 -0.40 -11.77
N VAL A 742 4.79 -0.94 -12.94
CA VAL A 742 3.80 -0.90 -14.05
C VAL A 742 3.09 -2.22 -14.30
N GLY A 743 3.32 -3.22 -13.43
CA GLY A 743 2.74 -4.55 -13.50
C GLY A 743 3.78 -5.65 -13.45
N PRO A 744 3.36 -6.91 -13.34
CA PRO A 744 4.28 -8.06 -13.39
C PRO A 744 4.86 -8.19 -14.80
N LEU A 745 6.17 -8.31 -14.89
CA LEU A 745 6.90 -8.53 -16.12
C LEU A 745 7.42 -9.97 -16.13
N TYR A 746 7.22 -10.68 -17.23
CA TYR A 746 7.74 -12.02 -17.46
C TYR A 746 8.54 -12.05 -18.76
N PHE A 747 9.71 -12.66 -18.70
CA PHE A 747 10.46 -13.10 -19.86
C PHE A 747 10.68 -14.60 -19.74
N GLY A 748 10.21 -15.37 -20.75
CA GLY A 748 10.19 -16.81 -20.62
C GLY A 748 10.33 -17.56 -21.93
N VAL A 749 10.66 -18.84 -21.80
CA VAL A 749 10.66 -19.82 -22.88
C VAL A 749 9.57 -20.85 -22.61
N THR A 750 8.95 -21.32 -23.67
CA THR A 750 7.83 -22.26 -23.59
C THR A 750 8.10 -23.49 -24.44
N TYR A 751 7.50 -24.60 -24.04
CA TYR A 751 7.56 -25.85 -24.75
C TYR A 751 6.27 -26.66 -24.62
N ALA A 752 5.77 -27.19 -25.70
CA ALA A 752 4.65 -28.14 -25.71
C ALA A 752 4.94 -29.32 -26.67
N PRO A 753 4.72 -30.60 -26.26
CA PRO A 753 4.99 -31.75 -27.07
C PRO A 753 4.17 -31.82 -28.39
N ARG A 754 2.95 -31.28 -28.36
CA ARG A 754 2.03 -31.18 -29.52
C ARG A 754 1.81 -29.73 -29.98
N GLY A 755 2.72 -28.83 -29.60
CA GLY A 755 2.70 -27.42 -29.94
C GLY A 755 4.06 -26.96 -30.40
N HIS A 756 4.47 -25.76 -30.02
CA HIS A 756 5.71 -25.13 -30.46
C HIS A 756 6.59 -24.79 -29.26
N SER A 757 7.88 -24.61 -29.52
CA SER A 757 8.78 -23.92 -28.60
C SER A 757 8.78 -22.44 -28.95
N GLY A 758 8.76 -21.57 -27.96
CA GLY A 758 8.71 -20.11 -28.17
C GLY A 758 9.39 -19.34 -27.07
N VAL A 759 9.59 -18.06 -27.33
CA VAL A 759 10.06 -17.07 -26.36
C VAL A 759 8.96 -16.05 -26.16
N TYR A 760 8.72 -15.63 -24.92
CA TYR A 760 7.67 -14.68 -24.58
C TYR A 760 8.23 -13.52 -23.76
N LEU A 761 7.72 -12.34 -24.04
CA LEU A 761 7.79 -11.18 -23.17
C LEU A 761 6.35 -10.77 -22.82
N PHE A 762 6.05 -10.71 -21.54
CA PHE A 762 4.72 -10.36 -21.07
C PHE A 762 4.82 -9.34 -19.95
N LEU A 763 4.15 -8.20 -20.10
CA LEU A 763 3.93 -7.20 -19.07
C LEU A 763 2.43 -7.17 -18.77
N GLY A 764 2.05 -7.29 -17.52
CA GLY A 764 0.68 -7.47 -17.10
C GLY A 764 0.47 -8.88 -16.53
N ARG A 765 -0.78 -9.32 -16.39
CA ARG A 765 -1.10 -10.70 -15.97
C ARG A 765 -1.43 -11.56 -17.17
N PRO A 766 -0.71 -12.69 -17.36
CA PRO A 766 -0.95 -13.63 -18.44
C PRO A 766 -2.29 -14.35 -18.31
#